data_45ca51934dc7e4e0760d5fdccb61b6dd
#
_entry.id   45ca51934dc7e4e0760d5fdccb61b6dd
#
_cell.length_a   1.000
_cell.length_b   1.000
_cell.length_c   1.000
_cell.angle_alpha   90.00
_cell.angle_beta   90.00
_cell.angle_gamma   90.00
#
_symmetry.space_group_name_H-M   'P 1'
#
loop_
_entity.id
_entity.type
_entity.pdbx_description
1 polymer ?
#
loop_
_entity_poly.entity_id
_entity_poly.type
_entity_poly.pdbx_seq_one_letter_code
_entity_poly.pdbx_strand_id
1 'polypeptide(L)'
;DLAWSRGLGDVYKRQLQFWEVFSNAEVQNYFFTANTVVAEMLKDDSLDKKEDASEASDIQSILNEATDSTEVQQKTLFTYLSVNVAQSEQQISSLVAQAKVSDTAMVNKLLSDRKVLSLRTNEIKNVKFLWDYKSNPTEDGSEVIGLYAIKSNRNDIAPIQGDVITDASQVFDQLNNPEVSMAMNGRGSKLWEKLTGDNVGGFVAVVLDDYVYTAPSVNQAIIGGRTSISGGSMTVEEAQDISTVLKAGKLPAAARIIQAEVVGPSLGQESIDQSTQSFMLAILLVLVWMIVYYGRAGAYANIALLVNILFLFGILASFNAVLTLPGIAGIILTIGMSVDANVIIFERIKEGIFKKKGLKQSVQEGFSIKGALSAIIDANITSLLTGIILYVFGTGPIKGFALTLIIGILTSLFTAVFITRLLIDGATDKGKNLTFNTSLSKGWFQNINIEFLRKRKIAYIVSGAIILGGIASIASIGLKQGVDFKGGRSYVVRFDQTVNATEVSESLKEVFGTAPEVKTYGSDSQLKITTVYKIEEEGNNVDEEVQTALFTGLKGYLSEGATYNSFKPGYQKEGTTTNAIMSYIKVEPTIADDIKTSAVYAVFGSLLIVFLYILLRFRKISFSLGAVIAVFHDVLIVLGIFSILYKFMPFDMEIGQSFIAAILTVVGYSLNDTVVIFDRIREFAGIHTKWAYSEVVDKALSSTLGRTINTSLTTLLVMLAIFTFGGDSIRGFMFALIIGVIVGTYSSLFVATPIMYDTSKRKEAIKK
;
A
#
# COMPACT_ATOMS: atom_id res chain seq x y z
N ASP A 1 -32.78 19.41 -14.43
CA ASP A 1 -31.51 19.94 -14.94
C ASP A 1 -30.97 21.17 -14.20
N LEU A 2 -31.78 21.89 -13.42
CA LEU A 2 -31.32 23.05 -12.63
C LEU A 2 -30.94 22.71 -11.17
N ALA A 3 -31.26 21.52 -10.70
CA ALA A 3 -30.88 21.03 -9.37
C ALA A 3 -29.46 20.40 -9.37
N TRP A 4 -29.00 19.92 -10.53
CA TRP A 4 -27.64 19.38 -10.72
C TRP A 4 -26.55 20.45 -10.80
N SER A 5 -26.91 21.67 -11.24
CA SER A 5 -25.94 22.77 -11.37
C SER A 5 -25.62 23.49 -10.05
N ARG A 6 -26.42 23.29 -8.99
CA ARG A 6 -26.16 23.87 -7.66
C ARG A 6 -25.31 22.99 -6.74
N GLY A 7 -25.22 21.70 -7.01
CA GLY A 7 -24.37 20.75 -6.25
C GLY A 7 -22.93 20.60 -6.79
N LEU A 8 -22.66 21.11 -8.01
CA LEU A 8 -21.36 21.07 -8.65
C LEU A 8 -20.55 22.37 -8.45
N GLY A 9 -21.09 23.36 -7.75
CA GLY A 9 -20.44 24.65 -7.49
C GLY A 9 -19.34 24.61 -6.45
N ASP A 10 -19.31 23.61 -5.58
CA ASP A 10 -18.37 23.48 -4.47
C ASP A 10 -17.34 22.35 -4.64
N VAL A 11 -17.23 21.77 -5.82
CA VAL A 11 -16.13 20.85 -6.14
C VAL A 11 -14.87 21.69 -6.29
N TYR A 12 -14.16 21.81 -5.21
CA TYR A 12 -12.87 22.39 -4.91
C TYR A 12 -12.02 22.78 -6.12
N LYS A 13 -11.99 24.06 -6.41
CA LYS A 13 -10.89 24.68 -7.13
C LYS A 13 -9.68 24.80 -6.19
N ARG A 14 -8.97 23.73 -5.96
CA ARG A 14 -7.64 23.75 -5.34
C ARG A 14 -6.69 24.43 -6.33
N GLN A 15 -6.66 25.77 -6.29
CA GLN A 15 -5.80 26.56 -7.14
C GLN A 15 -4.96 27.47 -6.29
N LEU A 16 -3.69 27.53 -6.62
CA LEU A 16 -2.83 28.57 -6.12
C LEU A 16 -3.44 29.93 -6.50
N GLN A 17 -3.57 30.79 -5.51
CA GLN A 17 -4.23 32.08 -5.60
C GLN A 17 -3.34 33.18 -5.03
N PHE A 18 -3.37 34.37 -5.65
CA PHE A 18 -2.75 35.54 -5.10
C PHE A 18 -3.84 36.55 -4.73
N TRP A 19 -3.84 36.93 -3.45
CA TRP A 19 -4.84 37.81 -2.89
C TRP A 19 -4.22 39.02 -2.23
N GLU A 20 -4.89 40.17 -2.31
CA GLU A 20 -4.60 41.29 -1.44
C GLU A 20 -4.98 40.98 -0.01
N VAL A 21 -4.21 41.46 0.96
CA VAL A 21 -4.41 41.18 2.38
C VAL A 21 -4.65 42.52 3.11
N PHE A 22 -5.58 42.50 4.04
CA PHE A 22 -5.75 43.58 5.02
C PHE A 22 -4.60 43.53 6.02
N SER A 23 -4.09 44.69 6.38
CA SER A 23 -3.18 44.81 7.52
C SER A 23 -3.93 44.59 8.85
N ASN A 24 -3.18 44.27 9.90
CA ASN A 24 -3.73 44.21 11.27
C ASN A 24 -4.37 45.57 11.68
N ALA A 25 -3.81 46.70 11.27
CA ALA A 25 -4.37 48.02 11.54
C ALA A 25 -5.76 48.26 10.92
N GLU A 26 -6.01 47.70 9.68
CA GLU A 26 -7.29 47.86 9.00
C GLU A 26 -8.43 47.05 9.64
N VAL A 27 -8.12 45.92 10.30
CA VAL A 27 -9.14 44.99 10.85
C VAL A 27 -9.21 44.96 12.35
N GLN A 28 -8.31 45.61 13.08
CA GLN A 28 -8.29 45.55 14.56
C GLN A 28 -9.60 46.06 15.18
N ASN A 29 -10.22 47.10 14.67
CA ASN A 29 -11.50 47.63 15.17
C ASN A 29 -12.64 46.63 15.01
N TYR A 30 -12.63 45.86 13.95
CA TYR A 30 -13.59 44.78 13.76
C TYR A 30 -13.46 43.70 14.84
N PHE A 31 -12.24 43.28 15.16
CA PHE A 31 -12.02 42.28 16.21
C PHE A 31 -12.43 42.76 17.59
N PHE A 32 -12.17 44.04 17.92
CA PHE A 32 -12.62 44.62 19.19
C PHE A 32 -14.15 44.65 19.30
N THR A 33 -14.84 45.06 18.21
CA THR A 33 -16.31 45.09 18.19
C THR A 33 -16.88 43.66 18.21
N ALA A 34 -16.28 42.74 17.47
CA ALA A 34 -16.66 41.32 17.45
C ALA A 34 -16.49 40.68 18.83
N ASN A 35 -15.41 41.01 19.58
CA ASN A 35 -15.18 40.52 20.92
C ASN A 35 -16.32 40.88 21.89
N THR A 36 -16.82 42.11 21.81
CA THR A 36 -17.96 42.58 22.64
C THR A 36 -19.23 41.79 22.33
N VAL A 37 -19.56 41.61 21.04
CA VAL A 37 -20.75 40.86 20.62
C VAL A 37 -20.66 39.36 20.98
N VAL A 38 -19.47 38.76 20.79
CA VAL A 38 -19.23 37.36 21.17
C VAL A 38 -19.36 37.17 22.69
N ALA A 39 -18.91 38.14 23.51
CA ALA A 39 -19.08 38.10 24.95
C ALA A 39 -20.57 38.09 25.35
N GLU A 40 -21.42 38.85 24.65
CA GLU A 40 -22.89 38.83 24.89
C GLU A 40 -23.50 37.50 24.42
N MET A 41 -23.13 36.98 23.29
CA MET A 41 -23.61 35.69 22.77
C MET A 41 -23.31 34.52 23.70
N LEU A 42 -22.08 34.45 24.21
CA LEU A 42 -21.66 33.38 25.13
C LEU A 42 -22.32 33.50 26.53
N LYS A 43 -22.82 34.68 26.88
CA LYS A 43 -23.70 34.85 28.09
C LYS A 43 -25.05 34.24 27.87
N ASP A 44 -25.71 34.51 26.73
CA ASP A 44 -27.04 34.00 26.40
C ASP A 44 -27.02 32.45 26.38
N ASP A 45 -26.04 31.82 25.70
CA ASP A 45 -25.88 30.35 25.65
C ASP A 45 -25.66 29.70 27.02
N SER A 46 -25.11 30.46 28.00
CA SER A 46 -24.91 29.97 29.37
C SER A 46 -26.18 30.06 30.23
N LEU A 47 -27.12 30.94 29.87
CA LEU A 47 -28.41 31.09 30.54
C LEU A 47 -29.40 30.02 30.03
N ASP A 48 -29.46 29.75 28.74
CA ASP A 48 -30.35 28.72 28.16
C ASP A 48 -29.99 27.30 28.67
N LYS A 49 -28.70 26.99 28.88
CA LYS A 49 -28.28 25.71 29.47
C LYS A 49 -28.58 25.58 30.97
N LYS A 50 -28.90 26.67 31.69
CA LYS A 50 -29.34 26.63 33.10
C LYS A 50 -30.86 26.44 33.23
N GLU A 51 -31.67 26.76 32.23
CA GLU A 51 -33.13 26.53 32.28
C GLU A 51 -33.49 25.06 32.00
N ASP A 52 -32.73 24.32 31.17
CA ASP A 52 -32.96 22.89 30.93
C ASP A 52 -32.43 21.96 32.05
N ALA A 53 -31.69 22.48 33.05
CA ALA A 53 -31.11 21.71 34.16
C ALA A 53 -31.86 21.89 35.49
N SER A 54 -33.03 22.57 35.52
CA SER A 54 -33.76 22.88 36.76
C SER A 54 -34.97 21.98 37.04
N GLU A 55 -34.84 20.66 36.83
CA GLU A 55 -35.70 19.69 37.52
C GLU A 55 -34.82 18.59 38.13
N ALA A 56 -34.62 18.73 39.45
CA ALA A 56 -34.02 17.79 40.41
C ALA A 56 -32.56 18.04 40.81
N SER A 57 -32.37 18.86 41.87
CA SER A 57 -31.55 18.44 43.05
C SER A 57 -31.38 19.57 44.08
N ASP A 58 -31.74 19.25 45.28
CA ASP A 58 -31.35 19.68 46.61
C ASP A 58 -30.79 21.10 46.85
N ILE A 59 -31.57 21.82 47.66
CA ILE A 59 -31.27 23.12 48.30
C ILE A 59 -29.96 23.15 49.12
N GLN A 60 -29.35 22.00 49.41
CA GLN A 60 -28.13 21.89 50.21
C GLN A 60 -26.84 22.19 49.41
N SER A 61 -26.86 22.07 48.06
CA SER A 61 -25.72 22.39 47.19
C SER A 61 -25.58 23.91 46.91
N ILE A 62 -26.66 24.66 46.99
CA ILE A 62 -26.69 26.11 46.71
C ILE A 62 -26.10 26.95 47.88
N LEU A 63 -26.07 26.42 49.10
CA LEU A 63 -25.53 27.12 50.29
C LEU A 63 -23.99 26.99 50.42
N ASN A 64 -23.36 26.02 49.76
CA ASN A 64 -21.90 25.84 49.84
C ASN A 64 -21.12 26.58 48.73
N GLU A 65 -21.79 27.11 47.69
CA GLU A 65 -21.15 27.89 46.61
C GLU A 65 -21.08 29.41 46.90
N ALA A 66 -21.56 29.87 48.05
CA ALA A 66 -21.59 31.32 48.38
C ALA A 66 -20.31 31.86 49.07
N THR A 67 -19.23 31.06 49.14
CA THR A 67 -17.99 31.49 49.83
C THR A 67 -16.70 31.34 49.03
N ASP A 68 -16.78 31.11 47.73
CA ASP A 68 -15.57 31.16 46.90
C ASP A 68 -15.79 32.15 45.74
N SER A 69 -15.38 33.38 45.94
CA SER A 69 -15.33 34.46 44.95
C SER A 69 -14.18 34.21 43.97
N THR A 70 -14.30 33.18 43.15
CA THR A 70 -13.51 33.04 41.91
C THR A 70 -14.28 33.78 40.81
N GLU A 71 -13.70 34.90 40.34
CA GLU A 71 -14.18 35.62 39.15
C GLU A 71 -14.43 34.62 38.02
N VAL A 72 -15.68 34.43 37.65
CA VAL A 72 -16.06 33.71 36.44
C VAL A 72 -15.49 34.53 35.29
N GLN A 73 -14.30 34.16 34.81
CA GLN A 73 -13.69 34.77 33.62
C GLN A 73 -14.66 34.59 32.46
N GLN A 74 -15.28 35.71 32.11
CA GLN A 74 -16.25 35.76 31.03
C GLN A 74 -15.54 35.38 29.71
N LYS A 75 -15.92 34.24 29.14
CA LYS A 75 -15.37 33.78 27.86
C LYS A 75 -15.71 34.78 26.74
N THR A 76 -14.73 35.24 26.04
CA THR A 76 -14.82 36.23 24.96
C THR A 76 -14.13 35.68 23.71
N LEU A 77 -14.22 36.36 22.58
CA LEU A 77 -13.44 35.99 21.36
C LEU A 77 -11.93 35.98 21.69
N PHE A 78 -11.46 36.90 22.53
CA PHE A 78 -10.04 37.01 22.90
C PHE A 78 -9.57 35.90 23.87
N THR A 79 -10.48 35.10 24.38
CA THR A 79 -10.12 33.88 25.11
C THR A 79 -9.53 32.83 24.17
N TYR A 80 -9.96 32.81 22.88
CA TYR A 80 -9.56 31.84 21.85
C TYR A 80 -8.64 32.43 20.79
N LEU A 81 -8.63 33.79 20.62
CA LEU A 81 -7.93 34.48 19.56
C LEU A 81 -7.09 35.63 20.11
N SER A 82 -5.78 35.59 19.94
CA SER A 82 -4.86 36.68 20.26
C SER A 82 -4.74 37.61 19.06
N VAL A 83 -5.28 38.82 19.15
CA VAL A 83 -5.28 39.82 18.06
C VAL A 83 -3.96 40.59 18.03
N ASN A 84 -3.36 40.72 16.87
CA ASN A 84 -2.15 41.49 16.66
C ASN A 84 -2.51 42.98 16.45
N VAL A 85 -2.31 43.80 17.48
CA VAL A 85 -2.69 45.22 17.44
C VAL A 85 -1.53 46.11 16.98
N ALA A 86 -1.74 46.91 15.94
CA ALA A 86 -0.76 47.88 15.50
C ALA A 86 -0.88 49.17 16.33
N GLN A 87 0.15 49.50 17.11
CA GLN A 87 0.26 50.75 17.88
C GLN A 87 1.11 51.82 17.19
N SER A 88 1.87 51.42 16.15
CA SER A 88 2.70 52.32 15.32
C SER A 88 2.81 51.79 13.87
N GLU A 89 3.24 52.65 12.94
CA GLU A 89 3.46 52.25 11.53
C GLU A 89 4.48 51.09 11.37
N GLN A 90 5.41 50.95 12.30
CA GLN A 90 6.41 49.88 12.29
C GLN A 90 5.85 48.52 12.73
N GLN A 91 4.64 48.46 13.31
CA GLN A 91 3.95 47.27 13.75
C GLN A 91 2.86 46.81 12.79
N ILE A 92 2.78 47.42 11.59
CA ILE A 92 1.85 47.00 10.54
C ILE A 92 2.31 45.66 9.98
N SER A 93 1.42 44.65 10.01
CA SER A 93 1.68 43.29 9.61
C SER A 93 0.51 42.72 8.83
N SER A 94 0.77 41.76 7.95
CA SER A 94 -0.25 40.93 7.30
C SER A 94 -0.92 39.95 8.25
N LEU A 95 -0.23 39.56 9.33
CA LEU A 95 -0.76 38.67 10.37
C LEU A 95 -1.70 39.46 11.29
N VAL A 96 -3.00 39.17 11.25
CA VAL A 96 -4.01 39.93 11.98
C VAL A 96 -4.29 39.37 13.39
N ALA A 97 -4.14 38.06 13.58
CA ALA A 97 -4.33 37.40 14.86
C ALA A 97 -3.64 36.04 14.89
N GLN A 98 -3.62 35.40 16.07
CA GLN A 98 -3.13 34.03 16.26
C GLN A 98 -4.07 33.29 17.21
N ALA A 99 -4.19 31.96 17.03
CA ALA A 99 -4.96 31.10 17.92
C ALA A 99 -4.23 29.78 18.14
N LYS A 100 -4.58 29.07 19.22
CA LYS A 100 -4.16 27.68 19.39
C LYS A 100 -4.83 26.83 18.30
N VAL A 101 -4.14 25.83 17.77
CA VAL A 101 -4.69 24.93 16.75
C VAL A 101 -5.99 24.27 17.23
N SER A 102 -6.07 23.91 18.52
CA SER A 102 -7.28 23.37 19.16
C SER A 102 -8.49 24.31 19.10
N ASP A 103 -8.28 25.61 19.02
CA ASP A 103 -9.33 26.62 19.13
C ASP A 103 -9.80 27.15 17.76
N THR A 104 -9.12 26.75 16.67
CA THR A 104 -9.42 27.22 15.30
C THR A 104 -10.87 26.97 14.88
N ALA A 105 -11.41 25.78 15.21
CA ALA A 105 -12.81 25.43 14.91
C ALA A 105 -13.80 26.36 15.63
N MET A 106 -13.53 26.70 16.90
CA MET A 106 -14.35 27.62 17.68
C MET A 106 -14.25 29.06 17.12
N VAL A 107 -13.04 29.51 16.81
CA VAL A 107 -12.83 30.83 16.18
C VAL A 107 -13.57 30.95 14.86
N ASN A 108 -13.49 29.93 13.99
CA ASN A 108 -14.22 29.90 12.73
C ASN A 108 -15.72 29.97 12.94
N LYS A 109 -16.27 29.24 13.91
CA LYS A 109 -17.71 29.25 14.28
C LYS A 109 -18.12 30.65 14.73
N LEU A 110 -17.36 31.28 15.62
CA LEU A 110 -17.65 32.60 16.15
C LEU A 110 -17.58 33.68 15.07
N LEU A 111 -16.56 33.68 14.21
CA LEU A 111 -16.40 34.63 13.12
C LEU A 111 -17.41 34.45 11.98
N SER A 112 -18.01 33.25 11.87
CA SER A 112 -19.06 32.93 10.88
C SER A 112 -20.48 33.21 11.39
N ASP A 113 -20.65 33.57 12.66
CA ASP A 113 -21.98 33.89 13.20
C ASP A 113 -22.57 35.13 12.55
N ARG A 114 -23.90 35.10 12.32
CA ARG A 114 -24.64 36.19 11.63
C ARG A 114 -24.52 37.52 12.35
N LYS A 115 -24.51 37.54 13.70
CA LYS A 115 -24.35 38.78 14.49
C LYS A 115 -22.97 39.38 14.27
N VAL A 116 -21.93 38.56 14.25
CA VAL A 116 -20.53 38.99 14.02
C VAL A 116 -20.31 39.40 12.56
N LEU A 117 -20.89 38.66 11.59
CA LEU A 117 -20.84 39.02 10.18
C LEU A 117 -21.50 40.36 9.88
N SER A 118 -22.55 40.75 10.61
CA SER A 118 -23.24 42.02 10.44
C SER A 118 -22.42 43.25 10.87
N LEU A 119 -21.33 43.05 11.62
CA LEU A 119 -20.41 44.10 12.04
C LEU A 119 -19.44 44.56 10.97
N ARG A 120 -19.39 43.88 9.82
CA ARG A 120 -18.50 44.21 8.71
C ARG A 120 -18.88 45.55 8.10
N THR A 121 -17.95 46.51 8.13
CA THR A 121 -18.08 47.79 7.45
C THR A 121 -18.02 47.60 5.95
N ASN A 122 -18.35 48.66 5.16
CA ASN A 122 -18.28 48.60 3.71
C ASN A 122 -16.85 48.28 3.20
N GLU A 123 -15.81 48.67 3.93
CA GLU A 123 -14.41 48.45 3.59
C GLU A 123 -13.99 47.00 3.75
N ILE A 124 -14.51 46.30 4.77
CA ILE A 124 -14.19 44.91 5.09
C ILE A 124 -15.35 43.92 4.78
N LYS A 125 -16.33 44.38 3.98
CA LYS A 125 -17.55 43.62 3.68
C LYS A 125 -17.31 42.19 3.17
N ASN A 126 -16.31 42.02 2.32
CA ASN A 126 -15.95 40.78 1.69
C ASN A 126 -14.68 40.16 2.30
N VAL A 127 -14.35 40.43 3.56
CA VAL A 127 -13.19 39.85 4.20
C VAL A 127 -13.37 38.32 4.35
N LYS A 128 -12.34 37.57 3.97
CA LYS A 128 -12.22 36.14 4.19
C LYS A 128 -11.05 35.89 5.14
N PHE A 129 -11.30 35.20 6.24
CA PHE A 129 -10.26 34.83 7.19
C PHE A 129 -9.69 33.47 6.84
N LEU A 130 -8.36 33.39 6.65
CA LEU A 130 -7.65 32.17 6.31
C LEU A 130 -6.50 31.95 7.29
N TRP A 131 -6.27 30.68 7.62
CA TRP A 131 -5.19 30.27 8.53
C TRP A 131 -3.86 30.12 7.79
N ASP A 132 -2.77 30.23 8.54
CA ASP A 132 -1.45 29.83 8.05
C ASP A 132 -1.42 28.34 7.73
N TYR A 133 -0.58 27.90 6.79
CA TYR A 133 -0.42 26.48 6.52
C TYR A 133 0.42 25.78 7.59
N LYS A 134 1.22 26.51 8.37
CA LYS A 134 2.17 26.01 9.37
C LYS A 134 1.82 26.55 10.76
N SER A 135 1.76 25.63 11.72
CA SER A 135 1.69 26.00 13.13
C SER A 135 3.11 26.16 13.72
N ASN A 136 3.23 27.05 14.70
CA ASN A 136 4.48 27.27 15.42
C ASN A 136 4.34 26.74 16.85
N PRO A 137 5.29 25.92 17.33
CA PRO A 137 5.27 25.44 18.72
C PRO A 137 5.61 26.62 19.67
N THR A 138 4.87 26.72 20.75
CA THR A 138 5.12 27.66 21.85
C THR A 138 5.90 26.97 22.98
N GLU A 139 6.49 27.76 23.89
CA GLU A 139 7.31 27.25 25.00
C GLU A 139 6.53 26.32 25.95
N ASP A 140 5.21 26.47 26.00
CA ASP A 140 4.31 25.63 26.80
C ASP A 140 3.89 24.32 26.12
N GLY A 141 4.42 24.04 24.92
CA GLY A 141 4.14 22.84 24.15
C GLY A 141 2.80 22.88 23.38
N SER A 142 2.09 24.01 23.38
CA SER A 142 0.94 24.22 22.52
C SER A 142 1.38 24.72 21.15
N GLU A 143 0.62 24.37 20.09
CA GLU A 143 0.84 24.87 18.74
C GLU A 143 -0.06 26.07 18.48
N VAL A 144 0.53 27.14 17.95
CA VAL A 144 -0.17 28.37 17.59
C VAL A 144 -0.11 28.57 16.07
N ILE A 145 -1.24 28.97 15.49
CA ILE A 145 -1.40 29.17 14.05
C ILE A 145 -1.83 30.62 13.77
N GLY A 146 -1.28 31.22 12.72
CA GLY A 146 -1.56 32.58 12.30
C GLY A 146 -2.88 32.71 11.54
N LEU A 147 -3.57 33.84 11.68
CA LEU A 147 -4.78 34.21 10.97
C LEU A 147 -4.52 35.41 10.09
N TYR A 148 -4.94 35.34 8.81
CA TYR A 148 -4.83 36.40 7.81
C TYR A 148 -6.21 36.85 7.37
N ALA A 149 -6.35 38.14 7.04
CA ALA A 149 -7.58 38.74 6.54
C ALA A 149 -7.43 39.06 5.05
N ILE A 150 -8.02 38.25 4.19
CA ILE A 150 -7.93 38.35 2.73
C ILE A 150 -8.96 39.36 2.19
N LYS A 151 -8.58 40.22 1.26
CA LYS A 151 -9.49 41.14 0.53
C LYS A 151 -10.20 40.34 -0.58
N SER A 152 -11.26 39.62 -0.24
CA SER A 152 -12.04 38.86 -1.21
C SER A 152 -13.03 39.77 -1.98
N ASN A 153 -13.64 39.23 -3.02
CA ASN A 153 -14.64 39.88 -3.86
C ASN A 153 -15.96 39.08 -3.83
N ARG A 154 -17.04 39.63 -4.45
CA ARG A 154 -18.37 38.99 -4.47
C ARG A 154 -18.41 37.57 -5.04
N ASN A 155 -17.45 37.23 -5.91
CA ASN A 155 -17.41 35.96 -6.62
C ASN A 155 -16.39 34.99 -5.98
N ASP A 156 -15.66 35.39 -4.95
CA ASP A 156 -14.55 34.68 -4.33
C ASP A 156 -13.52 34.14 -5.35
N ILE A 157 -13.25 34.95 -6.39
CA ILE A 157 -12.29 34.63 -7.45
C ILE A 157 -11.03 35.50 -7.25
N ALA A 158 -9.88 34.83 -7.09
CA ALA A 158 -8.61 35.48 -6.90
C ALA A 158 -8.26 36.39 -8.12
N PRO A 159 -7.67 37.58 -7.89
CA PRO A 159 -7.17 38.45 -8.95
C PRO A 159 -6.18 37.75 -9.87
N ILE A 160 -5.35 36.86 -9.31
CA ILE A 160 -4.38 36.06 -10.06
C ILE A 160 -4.46 34.61 -9.54
N GLN A 161 -4.47 33.67 -10.48
CA GLN A 161 -4.46 32.25 -10.22
C GLN A 161 -3.15 31.63 -10.69
N GLY A 162 -2.83 30.43 -10.21
CA GLY A 162 -1.56 29.75 -10.48
C GLY A 162 -1.29 29.36 -11.94
N ASP A 163 -2.31 29.39 -12.80
CA ASP A 163 -2.20 29.10 -14.24
C ASP A 163 -1.24 30.06 -15.00
N VAL A 164 -0.95 31.21 -14.41
CA VAL A 164 -0.03 32.19 -14.98
C VAL A 164 1.44 31.97 -14.65
N ILE A 165 1.74 31.06 -13.67
CA ILE A 165 3.12 30.78 -13.28
C ILE A 165 3.74 29.81 -14.29
N THR A 166 4.94 30.19 -14.76
CA THR A 166 5.72 29.39 -15.72
C THR A 166 6.82 28.58 -15.01
N ASP A 167 7.44 29.17 -13.99
CA ASP A 167 8.50 28.54 -13.20
C ASP A 167 8.59 29.16 -11.81
N ALA A 168 9.06 28.38 -10.85
CA ALA A 168 9.42 28.82 -9.52
C ALA A 168 10.60 27.99 -8.99
N SER A 169 11.55 28.58 -8.29
CA SER A 169 12.71 27.90 -7.74
C SER A 169 13.22 28.58 -6.48
N GLN A 170 13.68 27.78 -5.53
CA GLN A 170 14.46 28.30 -4.43
C GLN A 170 15.83 28.76 -4.95
N VAL A 171 16.23 29.96 -4.60
CA VAL A 171 17.51 30.57 -4.94
C VAL A 171 18.07 31.27 -3.70
N PHE A 172 19.29 31.82 -3.80
CA PHE A 172 19.89 32.64 -2.75
C PHE A 172 20.06 34.08 -3.25
N ASP A 173 19.78 35.03 -2.38
CA ASP A 173 20.04 36.45 -2.64
C ASP A 173 21.55 36.76 -2.59
N GLN A 174 21.92 38.03 -2.82
CA GLN A 174 23.33 38.49 -2.80
C GLN A 174 23.98 38.37 -1.41
N LEU A 175 23.19 38.24 -0.35
CA LEU A 175 23.62 38.07 1.04
C LEU A 175 23.57 36.62 1.49
N ASN A 176 23.34 35.67 0.55
CA ASN A 176 23.19 34.23 0.80
C ASN A 176 21.97 33.88 1.68
N ASN A 177 20.91 34.72 1.69
CA ASN A 177 19.65 34.38 2.31
C ASN A 177 18.77 33.59 1.31
N PRO A 178 18.00 32.58 1.77
CA PRO A 178 17.07 31.86 0.91
C PRO A 178 15.95 32.79 0.41
N GLU A 179 15.65 32.70 -0.87
CA GLU A 179 14.49 33.37 -1.49
C GLU A 179 13.85 32.45 -2.53
N VAL A 180 12.62 32.75 -2.90
CA VAL A 180 11.90 32.03 -3.96
C VAL A 180 11.81 32.92 -5.19
N SER A 181 12.48 32.54 -6.26
CA SER A 181 12.34 33.19 -7.58
C SER A 181 11.11 32.61 -8.29
N MET A 182 10.27 33.47 -8.84
CA MET A 182 9.05 33.13 -9.56
C MET A 182 9.00 33.83 -10.90
N ALA A 183 8.55 33.11 -11.95
CA ALA A 183 8.35 33.66 -13.28
C ALA A 183 6.91 33.42 -13.75
N MET A 184 6.34 34.42 -14.43
CA MET A 184 4.97 34.38 -14.96
C MET A 184 4.96 34.48 -16.49
N ASN A 185 3.87 34.02 -17.11
CA ASN A 185 3.62 34.24 -18.53
C ASN A 185 3.21 35.71 -18.82
N GLY A 186 3.09 36.09 -20.10
CA GLY A 186 2.81 37.49 -20.49
C GLY A 186 1.46 38.04 -19.97
N ARG A 187 0.45 37.16 -19.72
CA ARG A 187 -0.82 37.54 -19.08
C ARG A 187 -0.59 37.79 -17.58
N GLY A 188 0.08 36.86 -16.92
CA GLY A 188 0.41 36.99 -15.51
C GLY A 188 1.25 38.20 -15.18
N SER A 189 2.25 38.52 -16.02
CA SER A 189 3.10 39.67 -15.87
C SER A 189 2.30 40.97 -15.76
N LYS A 190 1.32 41.21 -16.65
CA LYS A 190 0.45 42.39 -16.61
C LYS A 190 -0.46 42.44 -15.39
N LEU A 191 -1.01 41.30 -15.01
CA LEU A 191 -1.86 41.20 -13.81
C LEU A 191 -1.05 41.42 -12.53
N TRP A 192 0.19 40.90 -12.49
CA TRP A 192 1.11 41.05 -11.37
C TRP A 192 1.60 42.48 -11.19
N GLU A 193 1.96 43.15 -12.29
CA GLU A 193 2.30 44.58 -12.30
C GLU A 193 1.16 45.40 -11.73
N LYS A 194 -0.08 45.14 -12.14
CA LYS A 194 -1.25 45.83 -11.61
C LYS A 194 -1.47 45.55 -10.13
N LEU A 195 -1.51 44.28 -9.75
CA LEU A 195 -1.76 43.86 -8.36
C LEU A 195 -0.71 44.42 -7.40
N THR A 196 0.57 44.34 -7.78
CA THR A 196 1.66 44.86 -6.95
C THR A 196 1.68 46.42 -6.97
N GLY A 197 1.33 47.03 -8.11
CA GLY A 197 1.24 48.50 -8.21
C GLY A 197 0.11 49.09 -7.36
N ASP A 198 -1.05 48.41 -7.33
CA ASP A 198 -2.21 48.87 -6.52
C ASP A 198 -1.98 48.61 -5.01
N ASN A 199 -0.98 47.79 -4.63
CA ASN A 199 -0.71 47.36 -3.25
C ASN A 199 0.70 47.76 -2.77
N VAL A 200 1.32 48.79 -3.32
CA VAL A 200 2.63 49.28 -2.81
C VAL A 200 2.49 49.69 -1.34
N GLY A 201 3.35 49.17 -0.48
CA GLY A 201 3.27 49.33 1.00
C GLY A 201 2.27 48.43 1.69
N GLY A 202 1.46 47.65 0.95
CA GLY A 202 0.53 46.61 1.43
C GLY A 202 1.11 45.23 1.35
N PHE A 203 0.22 44.23 1.41
CA PHE A 203 0.59 42.82 1.46
C PHE A 203 -0.15 42.01 0.38
N VAL A 204 0.53 41.03 -0.20
CA VAL A 204 -0.07 40.05 -1.13
C VAL A 204 0.18 38.63 -0.62
N ALA A 205 -0.90 37.88 -0.35
CA ALA A 205 -0.82 36.52 0.10
C ALA A 205 -0.73 35.54 -1.06
N VAL A 206 0.08 34.52 -0.86
CA VAL A 206 0.10 33.27 -1.64
C VAL A 206 -0.77 32.27 -0.91
N VAL A 207 -1.93 31.93 -1.47
CA VAL A 207 -2.92 31.04 -0.88
C VAL A 207 -3.03 29.76 -1.70
N LEU A 208 -2.99 28.63 -1.07
CA LEU A 208 -3.28 27.33 -1.65
C LEU A 208 -4.23 26.56 -0.74
N ASP A 209 -5.31 26.01 -1.28
CA ASP A 209 -6.29 25.20 -0.55
C ASP A 209 -6.87 25.91 0.69
N ASP A 210 -7.12 27.22 0.59
CA ASP A 210 -7.61 28.08 1.67
C ASP A 210 -6.63 28.27 2.86
N TYR A 211 -5.37 27.90 2.69
CA TYR A 211 -4.29 28.20 3.63
C TYR A 211 -3.33 29.23 3.05
N VAL A 212 -2.87 30.14 3.89
CA VAL A 212 -1.86 31.14 3.53
C VAL A 212 -0.47 30.56 3.72
N TYR A 213 0.32 30.47 2.66
CA TYR A 213 1.71 29.99 2.72
C TYR A 213 2.70 31.12 3.01
N THR A 214 2.41 32.31 2.51
CA THR A 214 3.19 33.51 2.81
C THR A 214 2.38 34.74 2.42
N ALA A 215 2.61 35.86 3.09
CA ALA A 215 1.98 37.13 2.79
C ALA A 215 3.00 38.27 2.90
N PRO A 216 3.97 38.34 1.95
CA PRO A 216 5.03 39.37 1.95
C PRO A 216 4.49 40.79 1.67
N SER A 217 5.23 41.81 2.13
CA SER A 217 4.99 43.20 1.77
C SER A 217 5.43 43.50 0.32
N VAL A 218 4.71 44.40 -0.33
CA VAL A 218 5.00 44.86 -1.67
C VAL A 218 5.78 46.16 -1.60
N ASN A 219 7.06 46.14 -1.93
CA ASN A 219 7.92 47.33 -1.86
C ASN A 219 7.74 48.27 -3.05
N GLN A 220 7.42 47.73 -4.22
CA GLN A 220 7.21 48.48 -5.46
C GLN A 220 6.41 47.68 -6.48
N ALA A 221 5.85 48.35 -7.49
CA ALA A 221 5.24 47.70 -8.64
C ALA A 221 6.27 46.80 -9.37
N ILE A 222 5.94 45.54 -9.61
CA ILE A 222 6.85 44.55 -10.20
C ILE A 222 6.51 44.36 -11.68
N ILE A 223 7.38 44.89 -12.54
CA ILE A 223 7.24 44.85 -14.00
C ILE A 223 7.98 43.64 -14.57
N GLY A 224 7.45 43.04 -15.65
CA GLY A 224 8.15 41.99 -16.39
C GLY A 224 7.91 40.55 -15.93
N GLY A 225 7.07 40.34 -14.90
CA GLY A 225 6.58 39.00 -14.47
C GLY A 225 7.63 38.09 -13.86
N ARG A 226 8.79 38.63 -13.47
CA ARG A 226 9.77 37.95 -12.63
C ARG A 226 9.82 38.65 -11.28
N THR A 227 9.73 37.87 -10.23
CA THR A 227 9.74 38.38 -8.85
C THR A 227 10.45 37.40 -7.94
N SER A 228 10.99 37.92 -6.85
CA SER A 228 11.45 37.09 -5.74
C SER A 228 10.59 37.34 -4.50
N ILE A 229 10.34 36.28 -3.77
CA ILE A 229 9.69 36.28 -2.45
C ILE A 229 10.79 36.01 -1.43
N SER A 230 11.08 37.01 -0.62
CA SER A 230 12.08 36.92 0.44
C SER A 230 11.47 37.26 1.78
N GLY A 231 11.99 36.68 2.86
CA GLY A 231 11.61 36.99 4.23
C GLY A 231 12.84 36.90 5.13
N GLY A 232 13.03 37.85 6.05
CA GLY A 232 14.25 37.96 6.86
C GLY A 232 14.57 36.78 7.76
N SER A 233 13.63 35.85 7.93
CA SER A 233 13.78 34.58 8.70
C SER A 233 13.44 33.34 7.88
N MET A 234 13.28 33.47 6.55
CA MET A 234 12.95 32.33 5.69
C MET A 234 14.07 31.29 5.70
N THR A 235 13.73 30.05 6.00
CA THR A 235 14.66 28.92 5.92
C THR A 235 14.75 28.37 4.49
N VAL A 236 15.80 27.59 4.20
CA VAL A 236 15.93 26.90 2.90
C VAL A 236 14.76 25.94 2.65
N GLU A 237 14.31 25.27 3.70
CA GLU A 237 13.15 24.35 3.65
C GLU A 237 11.87 25.09 3.29
N GLU A 238 11.58 26.21 3.95
CA GLU A 238 10.41 27.05 3.66
C GLU A 238 10.44 27.61 2.24
N ALA A 239 11.59 28.08 1.76
CA ALA A 239 11.74 28.53 0.37
C ALA A 239 11.51 27.39 -0.63
N GLN A 240 11.93 26.18 -0.31
CA GLN A 240 11.75 24.99 -1.12
C GLN A 240 10.29 24.57 -1.18
N ASP A 241 9.58 24.60 -0.04
CA ASP A 241 8.15 24.31 0.07
C ASP A 241 7.32 25.32 -0.74
N ILE A 242 7.56 26.63 -0.56
CA ILE A 242 6.89 27.69 -1.32
C ILE A 242 7.15 27.52 -2.82
N SER A 243 8.38 27.25 -3.24
CA SER A 243 8.71 27.04 -4.65
C SER A 243 7.98 25.83 -5.25
N THR A 244 7.82 24.77 -4.46
CA THR A 244 7.09 23.54 -4.84
C THR A 244 5.60 23.82 -5.00
N VAL A 245 5.01 24.56 -4.06
CA VAL A 245 3.61 25.01 -4.10
C VAL A 245 3.35 25.90 -5.33
N LEU A 246 4.23 26.85 -5.61
CA LEU A 246 4.13 27.72 -6.78
C LEU A 246 4.23 26.92 -8.10
N LYS A 247 5.09 25.91 -8.17
CA LYS A 247 5.16 24.99 -9.32
C LYS A 247 3.90 24.12 -9.45
N ALA A 248 3.36 23.64 -8.34
CA ALA A 248 2.15 22.83 -8.31
C ALA A 248 0.90 23.62 -8.74
N GLY A 249 0.86 24.93 -8.54
CA GLY A 249 -0.24 25.81 -8.95
C GLY A 249 -0.55 25.79 -10.46
N LYS A 250 0.30 25.14 -11.27
CA LYS A 250 0.13 24.94 -12.71
C LYS A 250 -0.80 23.76 -13.07
N LEU A 251 -1.31 23.02 -12.09
CA LEU A 251 -2.17 21.87 -12.38
C LEU A 251 -3.50 22.33 -13.01
N PRO A 252 -3.88 21.79 -14.19
CA PRO A 252 -5.10 22.19 -14.90
C PRO A 252 -6.40 21.73 -14.22
N ALA A 253 -6.27 20.82 -13.25
CA ALA A 253 -7.38 20.30 -12.44
C ALA A 253 -6.93 20.06 -11.00
N ALA A 254 -7.88 20.14 -10.07
CA ALA A 254 -7.62 19.79 -8.66
C ALA A 254 -7.22 18.32 -8.53
N ALA A 255 -6.18 18.06 -7.75
CA ALA A 255 -5.78 16.70 -7.37
C ALA A 255 -6.39 16.35 -6.00
N ARG A 256 -6.94 15.15 -5.88
CA ARG A 256 -7.49 14.61 -4.62
C ARG A 256 -6.76 13.33 -4.27
N ILE A 257 -6.43 13.16 -2.98
CA ILE A 257 -5.85 11.92 -2.48
C ILE A 257 -6.98 10.89 -2.35
N ILE A 258 -7.00 9.94 -3.28
CA ILE A 258 -7.98 8.85 -3.34
C ILE A 258 -7.55 7.61 -2.58
N GLN A 259 -6.25 7.45 -2.38
CA GLN A 259 -5.64 6.38 -1.59
C GLN A 259 -4.38 6.92 -0.92
N ALA A 260 -4.22 6.62 0.36
CA ALA A 260 -3.01 6.93 1.13
C ALA A 260 -2.60 5.73 1.97
N GLU A 261 -1.31 5.46 2.02
CA GLU A 261 -0.69 4.47 2.90
C GLU A 261 0.51 5.12 3.58
N VAL A 262 0.50 5.14 4.90
CA VAL A 262 1.58 5.71 5.70
C VAL A 262 2.06 4.65 6.69
N VAL A 263 3.38 4.41 6.70
CA VAL A 263 4.04 3.49 7.63
C VAL A 263 5.02 4.28 8.46
N GLY A 264 4.85 4.25 9.78
CA GLY A 264 5.75 4.92 10.71
C GLY A 264 7.14 4.27 10.72
N PRO A 265 8.21 5.04 11.03
CA PRO A 265 9.59 4.58 10.97
C PRO A 265 9.88 3.34 11.82
N SER A 266 9.30 3.24 13.01
CA SER A 266 9.51 2.10 13.92
C SER A 266 8.90 0.79 13.37
N LEU A 267 7.68 0.83 12.83
CA LEU A 267 7.08 -0.34 12.17
C LEU A 267 7.82 -0.68 10.88
N GLY A 268 8.28 0.34 10.16
CA GLY A 268 9.11 0.15 8.97
C GLY A 268 10.41 -0.57 9.31
N GLN A 269 11.14 -0.12 10.34
CA GLN A 269 12.40 -0.75 10.77
C GLN A 269 12.17 -2.18 11.27
N GLU A 270 11.16 -2.41 12.10
CA GLU A 270 10.78 -3.75 12.56
C GLU A 270 10.48 -4.70 11.40
N SER A 271 9.75 -4.22 10.40
CA SER A 271 9.44 -4.99 9.18
C SER A 271 10.69 -5.31 8.35
N ILE A 272 11.65 -4.37 8.25
CA ILE A 272 12.93 -4.59 7.57
C ILE A 272 13.75 -5.65 8.31
N ASP A 273 13.86 -5.55 9.62
CA ASP A 273 14.66 -6.49 10.44
C ASP A 273 14.08 -7.90 10.38
N GLN A 274 12.77 -8.06 10.54
CA GLN A 274 12.07 -9.35 10.43
C GLN A 274 12.18 -9.93 9.01
N SER A 275 12.02 -9.10 7.97
CA SER A 275 12.17 -9.53 6.59
C SER A 275 13.59 -9.96 6.27
N THR A 276 14.60 -9.25 6.80
CA THR A 276 16.02 -9.59 6.60
C THR A 276 16.37 -10.91 7.28
N GLN A 277 15.92 -11.13 8.51
CA GLN A 277 16.10 -12.41 9.21
C GLN A 277 15.47 -13.57 8.46
N SER A 278 14.21 -13.39 8.01
CA SER A 278 13.50 -14.40 7.23
C SER A 278 14.20 -14.71 5.91
N PHE A 279 14.70 -13.68 5.24
CA PHE A 279 15.45 -13.79 3.99
C PHE A 279 16.74 -14.60 4.16
N MET A 280 17.53 -14.29 5.18
CA MET A 280 18.76 -15.03 5.48
C MET A 280 18.49 -16.50 5.82
N LEU A 281 17.44 -16.76 6.61
CA LEU A 281 17.03 -18.12 6.95
C LEU A 281 16.53 -18.87 5.70
N ALA A 282 15.70 -18.26 4.88
CA ALA A 282 15.18 -18.85 3.65
C ALA A 282 16.32 -19.25 2.70
N ILE A 283 17.29 -18.35 2.47
CA ILE A 283 18.48 -18.67 1.67
C ILE A 283 19.23 -19.86 2.27
N LEU A 284 19.52 -19.81 3.56
CA LEU A 284 20.28 -20.89 4.24
C LEU A 284 19.60 -22.23 4.06
N LEU A 285 18.28 -22.30 4.24
CA LEU A 285 17.52 -23.55 4.08
C LEU A 285 17.62 -24.10 2.65
N VAL A 286 17.51 -23.24 1.65
CA VAL A 286 17.61 -23.63 0.24
C VAL A 286 19.05 -24.11 -0.08
N LEU A 287 20.06 -23.34 0.34
CA LEU A 287 21.48 -23.70 0.13
C LEU A 287 21.81 -25.05 0.73
N VAL A 288 21.37 -25.29 1.97
CA VAL A 288 21.55 -26.59 2.67
C VAL A 288 20.82 -27.69 1.93
N TRP A 289 19.53 -27.48 1.57
CA TRP A 289 18.75 -28.49 0.86
C TRP A 289 19.38 -28.90 -0.46
N MET A 290 19.85 -27.92 -1.25
CA MET A 290 20.50 -28.19 -2.53
C MET A 290 21.79 -29.03 -2.38
N ILE A 291 22.59 -28.77 -1.36
CA ILE A 291 23.78 -29.56 -1.09
C ILE A 291 23.40 -30.96 -0.60
N VAL A 292 22.44 -31.07 0.32
CA VAL A 292 21.99 -32.35 0.88
C VAL A 292 21.41 -33.26 -0.19
N TYR A 293 20.64 -32.69 -1.13
CA TYR A 293 19.95 -33.49 -2.15
C TYR A 293 20.84 -33.75 -3.39
N TYR A 294 21.51 -32.71 -3.95
CA TYR A 294 22.26 -32.80 -5.21
C TYR A 294 23.80 -32.90 -5.02
N GLY A 295 24.29 -32.84 -3.81
CA GLY A 295 25.71 -32.94 -3.52
C GLY A 295 26.57 -31.84 -4.17
N ARG A 296 27.63 -32.25 -4.90
CA ARG A 296 28.53 -31.27 -5.55
C ARG A 296 27.84 -30.43 -6.64
N ALA A 297 26.91 -30.99 -7.38
CA ALA A 297 26.11 -30.21 -8.34
C ALA A 297 25.25 -29.17 -7.64
N GLY A 298 24.67 -29.48 -6.47
CA GLY A 298 23.96 -28.53 -5.65
C GLY A 298 24.80 -27.34 -5.21
N ALA A 299 26.09 -27.56 -4.88
CA ALA A 299 27.00 -26.47 -4.52
C ALA A 299 27.22 -25.50 -5.73
N TYR A 300 27.29 -25.99 -6.96
CA TYR A 300 27.38 -25.11 -8.14
C TYR A 300 26.06 -24.37 -8.40
N ALA A 301 24.91 -24.99 -8.18
CA ALA A 301 23.62 -24.29 -8.25
C ALA A 301 23.51 -23.20 -7.17
N ASN A 302 24.08 -23.41 -5.99
CA ASN A 302 24.12 -22.41 -4.93
C ASN A 302 24.96 -21.18 -5.31
N ILE A 303 26.07 -21.36 -6.00
CA ILE A 303 26.86 -20.24 -6.55
C ILE A 303 26.01 -19.45 -7.56
N ALA A 304 25.31 -20.15 -8.47
CA ALA A 304 24.44 -19.50 -9.42
C ALA A 304 23.27 -18.76 -8.74
N LEU A 305 22.71 -19.30 -7.65
CA LEU A 305 21.69 -18.64 -6.83
C LEU A 305 22.21 -17.34 -6.20
N LEU A 306 23.41 -17.35 -5.62
CA LEU A 306 24.02 -16.15 -5.05
C LEU A 306 24.28 -15.07 -6.12
N VAL A 307 24.74 -15.48 -7.31
CA VAL A 307 24.90 -14.59 -8.45
C VAL A 307 23.54 -14.04 -8.92
N ASN A 308 22.48 -14.86 -8.90
CA ASN A 308 21.14 -14.42 -9.21
C ASN A 308 20.66 -13.32 -8.26
N ILE A 309 20.88 -13.50 -6.96
CA ILE A 309 20.53 -12.50 -5.93
C ILE A 309 21.29 -11.19 -6.20
N LEU A 310 22.58 -11.28 -6.51
CA LEU A 310 23.39 -10.10 -6.84
C LEU A 310 22.82 -9.37 -8.08
N PHE A 311 22.46 -10.08 -9.14
CA PHE A 311 21.87 -9.49 -10.33
C PHE A 311 20.51 -8.86 -10.05
N LEU A 312 19.67 -9.53 -9.28
CA LEU A 312 18.36 -9.03 -8.89
C LEU A 312 18.47 -7.68 -8.17
N PHE A 313 19.30 -7.61 -7.11
CA PHE A 313 19.50 -6.37 -6.38
C PHE A 313 20.19 -5.30 -7.23
N GLY A 314 21.17 -5.67 -8.06
CA GLY A 314 21.85 -4.74 -8.96
C GLY A 314 20.90 -4.09 -9.98
N ILE A 315 19.98 -4.88 -10.56
CA ILE A 315 18.99 -4.38 -11.50
C ILE A 315 17.97 -3.50 -10.78
N LEU A 316 17.44 -3.92 -9.62
CA LEU A 316 16.49 -3.12 -8.84
C LEU A 316 17.09 -1.77 -8.44
N ALA A 317 18.35 -1.75 -8.00
CA ALA A 317 19.07 -0.53 -7.67
C ALA A 317 19.30 0.38 -8.90
N SER A 318 19.60 -0.21 -10.06
CA SER A 318 19.81 0.54 -11.31
C SER A 318 18.51 1.25 -11.79
N PHE A 319 17.35 0.65 -11.53
CA PHE A 319 16.04 1.23 -11.86
C PHE A 319 15.49 2.17 -10.77
N ASN A 320 16.22 2.42 -9.69
CA ASN A 320 15.72 3.13 -8.50
C ASN A 320 14.37 2.54 -8.01
N ALA A 321 14.23 1.22 -8.09
CA ALA A 321 12.99 0.56 -7.71
C ALA A 321 12.78 0.62 -6.20
N VAL A 322 11.61 1.08 -5.77
CA VAL A 322 11.24 1.11 -4.36
C VAL A 322 10.89 -0.31 -3.89
N LEU A 323 11.57 -0.76 -2.84
CA LEU A 323 11.28 -2.03 -2.18
C LEU A 323 10.08 -1.86 -1.24
N THR A 324 8.94 -2.41 -1.65
CA THR A 324 7.75 -2.53 -0.81
C THR A 324 7.76 -3.83 -0.01
N LEU A 325 6.97 -3.93 1.07
CA LEU A 325 6.86 -5.19 1.84
C LEU A 325 6.45 -6.39 0.97
N PRO A 326 5.42 -6.28 0.10
CA PRO A 326 5.15 -7.34 -0.88
C PRO A 326 6.30 -7.54 -1.87
N GLY A 327 7.03 -6.49 -2.24
CA GLY A 327 8.22 -6.59 -3.10
C GLY A 327 9.33 -7.43 -2.51
N ILE A 328 9.60 -7.29 -1.20
CA ILE A 328 10.54 -8.15 -0.48
C ILE A 328 10.06 -9.61 -0.51
N ALA A 329 8.77 -9.84 -0.27
CA ALA A 329 8.19 -11.17 -0.38
C ALA A 329 8.34 -11.76 -1.80
N GLY A 330 8.23 -10.93 -2.84
CA GLY A 330 8.50 -11.30 -4.24
C GLY A 330 9.95 -11.72 -4.48
N ILE A 331 10.92 -10.99 -3.92
CA ILE A 331 12.35 -11.37 -3.98
C ILE A 331 12.55 -12.74 -3.36
N ILE A 332 12.04 -12.95 -2.15
CA ILE A 332 12.24 -14.20 -1.41
C ILE A 332 11.55 -15.37 -2.10
N LEU A 333 10.35 -15.16 -2.64
CA LEU A 333 9.66 -16.16 -3.47
C LEU A 333 10.48 -16.53 -4.70
N THR A 334 11.08 -15.54 -5.36
CA THR A 334 11.91 -15.75 -6.55
C THR A 334 13.15 -16.59 -6.23
N ILE A 335 13.71 -16.49 -5.01
CA ILE A 335 14.79 -17.36 -4.56
C ILE A 335 14.36 -18.82 -4.55
N GLY A 336 13.16 -19.11 -4.03
CA GLY A 336 12.58 -20.45 -4.05
C GLY A 336 12.41 -20.99 -5.48
N MET A 337 11.89 -20.14 -6.38
CA MET A 337 11.68 -20.50 -7.79
C MET A 337 12.97 -20.54 -8.62
N SER A 338 14.01 -19.79 -8.25
CA SER A 338 15.26 -19.71 -9.03
C SER A 338 16.04 -21.03 -9.04
N VAL A 339 15.76 -21.89 -8.08
CA VAL A 339 16.35 -23.23 -8.02
C VAL A 339 15.65 -24.23 -8.93
N ASP A 340 14.37 -23.97 -9.31
CA ASP A 340 13.55 -24.89 -10.10
C ASP A 340 14.18 -25.26 -11.44
N ALA A 341 14.69 -24.30 -12.18
CA ALA A 341 15.39 -24.54 -13.45
C ALA A 341 16.61 -25.47 -13.28
N ASN A 342 17.38 -25.29 -12.19
CA ASN A 342 18.50 -26.16 -11.86
C ASN A 342 18.06 -27.57 -11.51
N VAL A 343 16.95 -27.71 -10.76
CA VAL A 343 16.34 -29.00 -10.41
C VAL A 343 15.93 -29.76 -11.67
N ILE A 344 15.26 -29.09 -12.64
CA ILE A 344 14.86 -29.71 -13.90
C ILE A 344 16.09 -30.24 -14.67
N ILE A 345 17.14 -29.43 -14.77
CA ILE A 345 18.40 -29.78 -15.45
C ILE A 345 19.05 -30.98 -14.75
N PHE A 346 19.17 -30.93 -13.43
CA PHE A 346 19.86 -31.97 -12.66
C PHE A 346 19.11 -33.31 -12.66
N GLU A 347 17.79 -33.28 -12.58
CA GLU A 347 16.99 -34.51 -12.69
C GLU A 347 17.10 -35.10 -14.10
N ARG A 348 17.21 -34.28 -15.16
CA ARG A 348 17.46 -34.75 -16.51
C ARG A 348 18.85 -35.37 -16.67
N ILE A 349 19.88 -34.77 -16.06
CA ILE A 349 21.25 -35.32 -16.04
C ILE A 349 21.27 -36.65 -15.25
N LYS A 350 20.58 -36.74 -14.09
CA LYS A 350 20.46 -38.00 -13.32
C LYS A 350 19.81 -39.11 -14.14
N GLU A 351 18.75 -38.76 -14.91
CA GLU A 351 18.12 -39.72 -15.82
C GLU A 351 19.09 -40.25 -16.88
N GLY A 352 19.92 -39.38 -17.46
CA GLY A 352 20.97 -39.76 -18.40
C GLY A 352 22.02 -40.71 -17.80
N ILE A 353 22.49 -40.36 -16.59
CA ILE A 353 23.46 -41.19 -15.84
C ILE A 353 22.83 -42.56 -15.47
N PHE A 354 21.56 -42.59 -15.08
CA PHE A 354 20.85 -43.83 -14.78
C PHE A 354 20.71 -44.73 -15.99
N LYS A 355 20.51 -44.16 -17.16
CA LYS A 355 20.54 -44.85 -18.46
C LYS A 355 21.94 -45.27 -18.90
N LYS A 356 22.96 -45.19 -18.00
CA LYS A 356 24.35 -45.54 -18.24
C LYS A 356 25.04 -44.70 -19.37
N LYS A 357 24.56 -43.48 -19.64
CA LYS A 357 25.26 -42.54 -20.51
C LYS A 357 26.45 -41.92 -19.77
N GLY A 358 27.48 -41.55 -20.49
CA GLY A 358 28.64 -40.85 -19.93
C GLY A 358 28.23 -39.48 -19.29
N LEU A 359 28.96 -39.05 -18.26
CA LEU A 359 28.67 -37.80 -17.57
C LEU A 359 28.58 -36.60 -18.50
N LYS A 360 29.58 -36.42 -19.40
CA LYS A 360 29.63 -35.32 -20.37
C LYS A 360 28.42 -35.30 -21.29
N GLN A 361 28.02 -36.49 -21.79
CA GLN A 361 26.86 -36.64 -22.65
C GLN A 361 25.56 -36.33 -21.88
N SER A 362 25.44 -36.79 -20.63
CA SER A 362 24.27 -36.53 -19.79
C SER A 362 24.14 -35.03 -19.49
N VAL A 363 25.25 -34.32 -19.23
CA VAL A 363 25.27 -32.87 -19.02
C VAL A 363 24.84 -32.12 -20.28
N GLN A 364 25.37 -32.48 -21.47
CA GLN A 364 24.97 -31.88 -22.73
C GLN A 364 23.47 -32.08 -23.04
N GLU A 365 22.93 -33.27 -22.76
CA GLU A 365 21.50 -33.55 -22.90
C GLU A 365 20.66 -32.73 -21.91
N GLY A 366 21.10 -32.61 -20.65
CA GLY A 366 20.44 -31.82 -19.62
C GLY A 366 20.25 -30.35 -20.02
N PHE A 367 21.26 -29.74 -20.62
CA PHE A 367 21.24 -28.33 -21.07
C PHE A 367 20.77 -28.16 -22.52
N SER A 368 20.27 -29.19 -23.18
CA SER A 368 19.80 -29.10 -24.56
C SER A 368 18.34 -28.67 -24.67
N ILE A 369 17.95 -28.10 -25.82
CA ILE A 369 16.55 -27.75 -26.13
C ILE A 369 15.64 -28.99 -26.08
N LYS A 370 16.13 -30.13 -26.56
CA LYS A 370 15.43 -31.42 -26.53
C LYS A 370 15.47 -32.08 -25.15
N GLY A 371 16.28 -31.57 -24.20
CA GLY A 371 16.40 -32.01 -22.83
C GLY A 371 15.49 -31.24 -21.90
N ALA A 372 16.10 -30.39 -21.05
CA ALA A 372 15.36 -29.62 -20.03
C ALA A 372 14.98 -28.19 -20.48
N LEU A 373 15.75 -27.59 -21.42
CA LEU A 373 15.65 -26.16 -21.70
C LEU A 373 14.27 -25.74 -22.26
N SER A 374 13.64 -26.57 -23.10
CA SER A 374 12.28 -26.27 -23.62
C SER A 374 11.26 -26.16 -22.46
N ALA A 375 11.27 -27.12 -21.55
CA ALA A 375 10.35 -27.14 -20.42
C ALA A 375 10.62 -25.97 -19.46
N ILE A 376 11.89 -25.60 -19.24
CA ILE A 376 12.27 -24.45 -18.40
C ILE A 376 11.77 -23.14 -19.00
N ILE A 377 11.94 -22.93 -20.30
CA ILE A 377 11.47 -21.71 -20.96
C ILE A 377 9.93 -21.62 -20.88
N ASP A 378 9.23 -22.71 -21.20
CA ASP A 378 7.76 -22.75 -21.15
C ASP A 378 7.22 -22.44 -19.75
N ALA A 379 7.81 -23.02 -18.72
CA ALA A 379 7.46 -22.81 -17.33
C ALA A 379 7.69 -21.34 -16.88
N ASN A 380 8.84 -20.77 -17.25
CA ASN A 380 9.14 -19.38 -16.91
C ASN A 380 8.28 -18.38 -17.70
N ILE A 381 7.91 -18.67 -18.95
CA ILE A 381 6.99 -17.83 -19.73
C ILE A 381 5.62 -17.76 -19.06
N THR A 382 5.07 -18.87 -18.55
CA THR A 382 3.77 -18.84 -17.86
C THR A 382 3.81 -17.96 -16.61
N SER A 383 4.85 -18.07 -15.80
CA SER A 383 5.05 -17.24 -14.60
C SER A 383 5.31 -15.77 -14.98
N LEU A 384 6.07 -15.51 -16.04
CA LEU A 384 6.33 -14.16 -16.55
C LEU A 384 5.05 -13.48 -17.04
N LEU A 385 4.21 -14.19 -17.81
CA LEU A 385 2.91 -13.67 -18.26
C LEU A 385 2.03 -13.26 -17.05
N THR A 386 1.99 -14.09 -16.02
CA THR A 386 1.24 -13.78 -14.79
C THR A 386 1.84 -12.56 -14.07
N GLY A 387 3.17 -12.45 -13.99
CA GLY A 387 3.87 -11.29 -13.43
C GLY A 387 3.56 -10.00 -14.20
N ILE A 388 3.52 -10.05 -15.54
CA ILE A 388 3.16 -8.91 -16.39
C ILE A 388 1.71 -8.48 -16.14
N ILE A 389 0.77 -9.42 -16.06
CA ILE A 389 -0.63 -9.13 -15.76
C ILE A 389 -0.74 -8.44 -14.40
N LEU A 390 -0.02 -8.96 -13.41
CA LEU A 390 0.01 -8.39 -12.08
C LEU A 390 0.61 -6.97 -12.07
N TYR A 391 1.61 -6.70 -12.91
CA TYR A 391 2.20 -5.37 -13.05
C TYR A 391 1.24 -4.36 -13.72
N VAL A 392 0.46 -4.81 -14.70
CA VAL A 392 -0.49 -3.97 -15.44
C VAL A 392 -1.71 -3.64 -14.59
N PHE A 393 -2.29 -4.62 -13.91
CA PHE A 393 -3.53 -4.47 -13.12
C PHE A 393 -3.28 -4.16 -11.64
N GLY A 394 -2.09 -4.38 -11.13
CA GLY A 394 -1.72 -4.06 -9.75
C GLY A 394 -1.57 -2.56 -9.53
N THR A 395 -1.78 -2.12 -8.29
CA THR A 395 -1.56 -0.73 -7.86
C THR A 395 -0.57 -0.68 -6.71
N GLY A 396 0.05 0.49 -6.46
CA GLY A 396 0.90 0.72 -5.30
C GLY A 396 1.93 -0.39 -5.01
N PRO A 397 1.88 -0.97 -3.80
CA PRO A 397 2.84 -1.99 -3.36
C PRO A 397 2.86 -3.26 -4.22
N ILE A 398 1.74 -3.60 -4.90
CA ILE A 398 1.64 -4.79 -5.74
C ILE A 398 2.48 -4.67 -7.02
N LYS A 399 2.60 -3.46 -7.58
CA LYS A 399 3.52 -3.23 -8.72
C LYS A 399 4.97 -3.52 -8.34
N GLY A 400 5.38 -3.17 -7.11
CA GLY A 400 6.70 -3.51 -6.58
C GLY A 400 6.92 -5.03 -6.51
N PHE A 401 5.94 -5.79 -6.01
CA PHE A 401 5.96 -7.26 -6.01
C PHE A 401 6.07 -7.84 -7.44
N ALA A 402 5.23 -7.36 -8.36
CA ALA A 402 5.24 -7.84 -9.74
C ALA A 402 6.58 -7.55 -10.43
N LEU A 403 7.14 -6.37 -10.22
CA LEU A 403 8.44 -5.99 -10.79
C LEU A 403 9.57 -6.89 -10.27
N THR A 404 9.63 -7.12 -8.95
CA THR A 404 10.63 -8.03 -8.36
C THR A 404 10.48 -9.46 -8.87
N LEU A 405 9.24 -9.94 -9.05
CA LEU A 405 8.94 -11.25 -9.61
C LEU A 405 9.41 -11.36 -11.08
N ILE A 406 9.09 -10.38 -11.93
CA ILE A 406 9.49 -10.36 -13.34
C ILE A 406 11.02 -10.37 -13.48
N ILE A 407 11.70 -9.45 -12.80
CA ILE A 407 13.17 -9.34 -12.83
C ILE A 407 13.78 -10.64 -12.31
N GLY A 408 13.26 -11.17 -11.20
CA GLY A 408 13.74 -12.40 -10.60
C GLY A 408 13.60 -13.62 -11.49
N ILE A 409 12.49 -13.77 -12.22
CA ILE A 409 12.31 -14.85 -13.20
C ILE A 409 13.33 -14.72 -14.34
N LEU A 410 13.53 -13.52 -14.88
CA LEU A 410 14.48 -13.29 -15.97
C LEU A 410 15.94 -13.55 -15.54
N THR A 411 16.32 -13.06 -14.37
CA THR A 411 17.69 -13.27 -13.84
C THR A 411 17.92 -14.73 -13.44
N SER A 412 16.90 -15.41 -12.88
CA SER A 412 17.01 -16.83 -12.52
C SER A 412 17.17 -17.72 -13.76
N LEU A 413 16.41 -17.45 -14.84
CA LEU A 413 16.56 -18.16 -16.10
C LEU A 413 17.98 -17.99 -16.66
N PHE A 414 18.50 -16.76 -16.65
CA PHE A 414 19.86 -16.50 -17.12
C PHE A 414 20.91 -17.25 -16.29
N THR A 415 20.83 -17.18 -14.95
CA THR A 415 21.81 -17.79 -14.08
C THR A 415 21.76 -19.32 -14.10
N ALA A 416 20.57 -19.91 -14.19
CA ALA A 416 20.44 -21.36 -14.30
C ALA A 416 20.94 -21.90 -15.62
N VAL A 417 20.66 -21.23 -16.75
CA VAL A 417 21.05 -21.71 -18.07
C VAL A 417 22.52 -21.39 -18.39
N PHE A 418 23.02 -20.22 -17.97
CA PHE A 418 24.35 -19.74 -18.30
C PHE A 418 25.37 -20.03 -17.21
N ILE A 419 25.13 -19.53 -15.99
CA ILE A 419 26.14 -19.60 -14.91
C ILE A 419 26.29 -21.02 -14.43
N THR A 420 25.17 -21.72 -14.16
CA THR A 420 25.23 -23.12 -13.72
C THR A 420 25.88 -23.99 -14.79
N ARG A 421 25.57 -23.79 -16.08
CA ARG A 421 26.19 -24.51 -17.17
C ARG A 421 27.68 -24.28 -17.23
N LEU A 422 28.15 -23.02 -17.17
CA LEU A 422 29.56 -22.68 -17.20
C LEU A 422 30.34 -23.40 -16.08
N LEU A 423 29.78 -23.44 -14.88
CA LEU A 423 30.39 -24.08 -13.71
C LEU A 423 30.44 -25.61 -13.85
N ILE A 424 29.36 -26.22 -14.35
CA ILE A 424 29.26 -27.68 -14.52
C ILE A 424 30.12 -28.14 -15.70
N ASP A 425 30.10 -27.48 -16.85
CA ASP A 425 30.94 -27.80 -18.00
C ASP A 425 32.43 -27.68 -17.62
N GLY A 426 32.81 -26.57 -16.94
CA GLY A 426 34.18 -26.39 -16.46
C GLY A 426 34.65 -27.43 -15.44
N ALA A 427 33.75 -27.95 -14.60
CA ALA A 427 34.06 -29.05 -13.67
C ALA A 427 34.18 -30.40 -14.41
N THR A 428 33.29 -30.63 -15.39
CA THR A 428 33.27 -31.87 -16.17
C THR A 428 34.50 -31.99 -17.08
N ASP A 429 34.91 -30.88 -17.74
CA ASP A 429 36.09 -30.85 -18.63
C ASP A 429 37.39 -31.03 -17.86
N LYS A 430 37.46 -30.57 -16.60
CA LYS A 430 38.61 -30.83 -15.69
C LYS A 430 38.59 -32.23 -15.08
N GLY A 431 37.73 -33.13 -15.51
CA GLY A 431 37.64 -34.52 -15.01
C GLY A 431 37.27 -34.62 -13.53
N LYS A 432 36.66 -33.58 -12.94
CA LYS A 432 36.20 -33.63 -11.54
C LYS A 432 35.06 -34.64 -11.40
N ASN A 433 35.14 -35.44 -10.34
CA ASN A 433 34.07 -36.39 -10.02
C ASN A 433 32.80 -35.64 -9.56
N LEU A 434 31.93 -35.26 -10.50
CA LEU A 434 30.73 -34.49 -10.25
C LEU A 434 29.57 -35.43 -9.90
N THR A 435 29.04 -35.28 -8.70
CA THR A 435 27.88 -36.05 -8.21
C THR A 435 26.61 -35.22 -8.24
N PHE A 436 25.48 -35.81 -8.66
CA PHE A 436 24.14 -35.21 -8.69
C PHE A 436 23.24 -35.81 -7.60
N ASN A 437 23.80 -36.50 -6.63
CA ASN A 437 23.14 -37.06 -5.46
C ASN A 437 24.16 -37.17 -4.33
N THR A 438 23.67 -37.29 -3.12
CA THR A 438 24.45 -37.67 -1.93
C THR A 438 24.17 -39.14 -1.55
N SER A 439 24.88 -39.65 -0.57
CA SER A 439 24.56 -40.97 0.00
C SER A 439 23.16 -41.02 0.61
N LEU A 440 22.64 -39.89 1.12
CA LEU A 440 21.29 -39.80 1.68
C LEU A 440 20.20 -39.76 0.60
N SER A 441 20.41 -39.03 -0.50
CA SER A 441 19.40 -38.82 -1.56
C SER A 441 19.49 -39.93 -2.64
N LYS A 442 20.51 -40.75 -2.61
CA LYS A 442 20.72 -41.83 -3.57
C LYS A 442 19.57 -42.86 -3.48
N GLY A 443 18.79 -43.01 -4.54
CA GLY A 443 17.64 -43.90 -4.59
C GLY A 443 16.30 -43.25 -4.26
N TRP A 444 16.25 -42.04 -3.76
CA TRP A 444 14.98 -41.33 -3.56
C TRP A 444 14.28 -41.12 -4.90
N PHE A 445 12.98 -41.43 -4.92
CA PHE A 445 12.10 -41.36 -6.09
C PHE A 445 12.53 -42.23 -7.28
N GLN A 446 13.43 -43.20 -7.09
CA GLN A 446 13.79 -44.19 -8.10
C GLN A 446 12.78 -45.34 -8.13
N ASN A 447 12.42 -45.79 -9.35
CA ASN A 447 11.52 -46.92 -9.57
C ASN A 447 10.09 -46.75 -8.98
N ILE A 448 9.63 -45.54 -8.79
CA ILE A 448 8.25 -45.27 -8.40
C ILE A 448 7.35 -45.55 -9.60
N ASN A 449 6.34 -46.36 -9.37
CA ASN A 449 5.32 -46.70 -10.35
C ASN A 449 3.93 -46.54 -9.71
N ILE A 450 3.38 -45.36 -9.82
CA ILE A 450 2.06 -45.00 -9.25
C ILE A 450 1.05 -44.94 -10.40
N GLU A 451 -0.09 -45.65 -10.22
CA GLU A 451 -1.23 -45.57 -11.13
C GLU A 451 -2.11 -44.37 -10.79
N PHE A 452 -1.68 -43.14 -11.20
CA PHE A 452 -2.38 -41.89 -10.90
C PHE A 452 -3.79 -41.89 -11.53
N LEU A 453 -3.90 -42.33 -12.75
CA LEU A 453 -5.17 -42.36 -13.47
C LEU A 453 -6.20 -43.29 -12.84
N ARG A 454 -5.78 -44.36 -12.16
CA ARG A 454 -6.68 -45.24 -11.43
C ARG A 454 -7.31 -44.54 -10.23
N LYS A 455 -6.55 -43.69 -9.56
CA LYS A 455 -6.97 -42.93 -8.37
C LYS A 455 -7.76 -41.64 -8.70
N ARG A 456 -7.88 -41.23 -9.99
CA ARG A 456 -8.47 -39.95 -10.39
C ARG A 456 -9.91 -39.73 -9.90
N LYS A 457 -10.74 -40.77 -9.82
CA LYS A 457 -12.12 -40.67 -9.34
C LYS A 457 -12.16 -40.24 -7.87
N ILE A 458 -11.25 -40.82 -7.05
CA ILE A 458 -11.11 -40.42 -5.63
C ILE A 458 -10.66 -38.98 -5.53
N ALA A 459 -9.67 -38.58 -6.33
CA ALA A 459 -9.18 -37.19 -6.38
C ALA A 459 -10.30 -36.22 -6.75
N TYR A 460 -11.12 -36.51 -7.77
CA TYR A 460 -12.26 -35.68 -8.13
C TYR A 460 -13.31 -35.55 -7.03
N ILE A 461 -13.58 -36.64 -6.28
CA ILE A 461 -14.53 -36.62 -5.16
C ILE A 461 -13.98 -35.79 -4.02
N VAL A 462 -12.71 -35.96 -3.65
CA VAL A 462 -12.06 -35.20 -2.57
C VAL A 462 -12.00 -33.72 -2.92
N SER A 463 -11.49 -33.41 -4.10
CA SER A 463 -11.43 -32.00 -4.57
C SER A 463 -12.82 -31.37 -4.66
N GLY A 464 -13.81 -32.12 -5.19
CA GLY A 464 -15.18 -31.64 -5.29
C GLY A 464 -15.80 -31.39 -3.91
N ALA A 465 -15.56 -32.25 -2.93
CA ALA A 465 -16.04 -32.06 -1.56
C ALA A 465 -15.41 -30.82 -0.90
N ILE A 466 -14.09 -30.61 -1.07
CA ILE A 466 -13.40 -29.43 -0.53
C ILE A 466 -13.92 -28.14 -1.18
N ILE A 467 -14.08 -28.13 -2.51
CA ILE A 467 -14.62 -26.97 -3.24
C ILE A 467 -16.06 -26.67 -2.82
N LEU A 468 -16.92 -27.69 -2.74
CA LEU A 468 -18.31 -27.50 -2.31
C LEU A 468 -18.38 -26.98 -0.86
N GLY A 469 -17.55 -27.52 0.04
CA GLY A 469 -17.41 -27.00 1.40
C GLY A 469 -16.94 -25.55 1.43
N GLY A 470 -15.95 -25.20 0.58
CA GLY A 470 -15.47 -23.84 0.42
C GLY A 470 -16.55 -22.88 -0.11
N ILE A 471 -17.29 -23.28 -1.16
CA ILE A 471 -18.40 -22.49 -1.71
C ILE A 471 -19.52 -22.32 -0.66
N ALA A 472 -19.87 -23.37 0.06
CA ALA A 472 -20.87 -23.29 1.13
C ALA A 472 -20.41 -22.33 2.25
N SER A 473 -19.13 -22.35 2.61
CA SER A 473 -18.56 -21.40 3.56
C SER A 473 -18.62 -19.96 3.04
N ILE A 474 -18.21 -19.72 1.79
CA ILE A 474 -18.28 -18.40 1.17
C ILE A 474 -19.72 -17.88 1.14
N ALA A 475 -20.69 -18.74 0.84
CA ALA A 475 -22.10 -18.36 0.78
C ALA A 475 -22.71 -18.10 2.18
N SER A 476 -22.29 -18.82 3.22
CA SER A 476 -22.86 -18.74 4.58
C SER A 476 -22.09 -17.77 5.50
N ILE A 477 -20.77 -17.76 5.42
CA ILE A 477 -19.90 -16.98 6.30
C ILE A 477 -19.38 -15.74 5.57
N GLY A 478 -19.18 -15.83 4.25
CA GLY A 478 -18.59 -14.78 3.41
C GLY A 478 -17.07 -14.80 3.38
N LEU A 479 -16.52 -13.75 2.82
CA LEU A 479 -15.08 -13.47 2.75
C LEU A 479 -14.80 -12.16 3.50
N LYS A 480 -13.76 -12.16 4.33
CA LYS A 480 -13.34 -10.94 5.02
C LYS A 480 -12.62 -10.03 4.03
N GLN A 481 -13.30 -9.00 3.57
CA GLN A 481 -12.74 -8.00 2.66
C GLN A 481 -12.02 -6.90 3.45
N GLY A 482 -10.79 -6.58 3.06
CA GLY A 482 -10.04 -5.45 3.58
C GLY A 482 -10.52 -4.10 3.04
N VAL A 483 -9.91 -3.02 3.54
CA VAL A 483 -10.21 -1.63 3.11
C VAL A 483 -10.01 -1.41 1.62
N ASP A 484 -9.10 -2.14 0.98
CA ASP A 484 -8.87 -2.11 -0.47
C ASP A 484 -10.14 -2.45 -1.28
N PHE A 485 -11.05 -3.25 -0.71
CA PHE A 485 -12.25 -3.74 -1.39
C PHE A 485 -13.56 -3.18 -0.84
N LYS A 486 -13.56 -2.68 0.39
CA LYS A 486 -14.74 -2.06 1.01
C LYS A 486 -14.70 -0.54 1.00
N GLY A 487 -13.51 0.03 0.83
CA GLY A 487 -13.23 1.39 1.22
C GLY A 487 -13.16 1.52 2.75
N GLY A 488 -12.57 2.58 3.24
CA GLY A 488 -12.44 2.84 4.66
C GLY A 488 -11.05 3.29 5.07
N ARG A 489 -10.86 3.35 6.38
CA ARG A 489 -9.57 3.64 7.02
C ARG A 489 -9.19 2.49 7.94
N SER A 490 -7.92 2.10 7.92
CA SER A 490 -7.35 1.10 8.80
C SER A 490 -6.12 1.69 9.49
N TYR A 491 -6.11 1.64 10.80
CA TYR A 491 -5.04 2.16 11.66
C TYR A 491 -4.40 1.01 12.42
N VAL A 492 -3.07 0.94 12.46
CA VAL A 492 -2.33 0.09 13.39
C VAL A 492 -1.88 0.98 14.54
N VAL A 493 -2.38 0.70 15.73
CA VAL A 493 -2.07 1.47 16.95
C VAL A 493 -1.28 0.60 17.92
N ARG A 494 -0.19 1.13 18.46
CA ARG A 494 0.62 0.49 19.51
C ARG A 494 0.26 1.08 20.85
N PHE A 495 0.17 0.22 21.87
CA PHE A 495 -0.10 0.55 23.27
C PHE A 495 1.08 0.12 24.15
N ASP A 496 1.25 0.72 25.32
CA ASP A 496 2.28 0.35 26.29
C ASP A 496 1.96 -0.96 27.01
N GLN A 497 0.70 -1.38 26.99
CA GLN A 497 0.19 -2.57 27.65
C GLN A 497 -0.67 -3.41 26.73
N THR A 498 -0.92 -4.64 27.13
CA THR A 498 -1.88 -5.52 26.43
C THR A 498 -3.29 -4.95 26.57
N VAL A 499 -3.98 -4.79 25.44
CA VAL A 499 -5.31 -4.18 25.39
C VAL A 499 -6.30 -5.15 24.73
N ASN A 500 -7.51 -5.23 25.31
CA ASN A 500 -8.56 -6.09 24.80
C ASN A 500 -9.25 -5.47 23.57
N ALA A 501 -9.18 -6.13 22.44
CA ALA A 501 -9.75 -5.67 21.17
C ALA A 501 -11.27 -5.43 21.25
N THR A 502 -12.00 -6.22 22.02
CA THR A 502 -13.47 -6.09 22.16
C THR A 502 -13.83 -4.83 22.94
N GLU A 503 -13.13 -4.56 24.03
CA GLU A 503 -13.33 -3.36 24.85
C GLU A 503 -13.01 -2.09 24.08
N VAL A 504 -11.92 -2.10 23.30
CA VAL A 504 -11.55 -0.99 22.42
C VAL A 504 -12.60 -0.75 21.33
N SER A 505 -13.15 -1.83 20.75
CA SER A 505 -14.21 -1.71 19.74
C SER A 505 -15.48 -1.05 20.31
N GLU A 506 -15.85 -1.38 21.54
CA GLU A 506 -17.00 -0.77 22.23
C GLU A 506 -16.75 0.70 22.57
N SER A 507 -15.57 1.03 23.11
CA SER A 507 -15.19 2.41 23.40
C SER A 507 -15.19 3.29 22.14
N LEU A 508 -14.67 2.77 21.03
CA LEU A 508 -14.66 3.49 19.76
C LEU A 508 -16.05 3.61 19.12
N LYS A 509 -16.98 2.69 19.43
CA LYS A 509 -18.37 2.79 19.00
C LYS A 509 -19.07 4.04 19.50
N GLU A 510 -18.77 4.47 20.72
CA GLU A 510 -19.33 5.70 21.32
C GLU A 510 -18.92 6.95 20.51
N VAL A 511 -17.70 6.93 19.95
CA VAL A 511 -17.14 8.08 19.22
C VAL A 511 -17.48 8.02 17.73
N PHE A 512 -17.42 6.83 17.10
CA PHE A 512 -17.68 6.66 15.67
C PHE A 512 -19.16 6.44 15.33
N GLY A 513 -20.02 6.24 16.33
CA GLY A 513 -21.44 5.90 16.12
C GLY A 513 -21.68 4.44 15.66
N THR A 514 -20.66 3.78 15.13
CA THR A 514 -20.67 2.35 14.72
C THR A 514 -19.40 1.68 15.26
N ALA A 515 -19.54 0.41 15.69
CA ALA A 515 -18.39 -0.34 16.18
C ALA A 515 -17.39 -0.58 15.04
N PRO A 516 -16.13 -0.12 15.17
CA PRO A 516 -15.08 -0.46 14.21
C PRO A 516 -14.66 -1.93 14.37
N GLU A 517 -14.09 -2.50 13.32
CA GLU A 517 -13.44 -3.79 13.43
C GLU A 517 -12.09 -3.62 14.11
N VAL A 518 -11.89 -4.28 15.26
CA VAL A 518 -10.64 -4.24 16.03
C VAL A 518 -10.07 -5.64 16.15
N LYS A 519 -8.79 -5.80 15.82
CA LYS A 519 -8.05 -7.06 15.94
C LYS A 519 -6.65 -6.83 16.48
N THR A 520 -6.12 -7.81 17.18
CA THR A 520 -4.70 -7.87 17.54
C THR A 520 -3.85 -7.94 16.27
N TYR A 521 -2.73 -7.23 16.26
CA TYR A 521 -1.84 -7.13 15.11
C TYR A 521 -0.38 -7.25 15.55
N GLY A 522 0.24 -8.39 15.28
CA GLY A 522 1.62 -8.68 15.62
C GLY A 522 1.83 -9.04 17.08
N SER A 523 1.75 -8.07 17.95
CA SER A 523 1.85 -8.28 19.40
C SER A 523 0.53 -7.99 20.10
N ASP A 524 0.38 -8.51 21.32
CA ASP A 524 -0.81 -8.26 22.14
C ASP A 524 -0.97 -6.79 22.57
N SER A 525 0.08 -5.98 22.36
CA SER A 525 0.08 -4.52 22.58
C SER A 525 -0.18 -3.71 21.32
N GLN A 526 -0.53 -4.36 20.20
CA GLN A 526 -0.86 -3.67 18.95
C GLN A 526 -2.23 -4.10 18.44
N LEU A 527 -3.04 -3.12 18.05
CA LEU A 527 -4.36 -3.35 17.48
C LEU A 527 -4.46 -2.74 16.07
N LYS A 528 -5.06 -3.51 15.15
CA LYS A 528 -5.52 -3.01 13.86
C LYS A 528 -6.99 -2.62 13.99
N ILE A 529 -7.28 -1.35 13.77
CA ILE A 529 -8.60 -0.74 13.89
C ILE A 529 -9.07 -0.31 12.51
N THR A 530 -10.15 -0.90 12.02
CA THR A 530 -10.71 -0.62 10.69
C THR A 530 -12.07 0.02 10.82
N THR A 531 -12.27 1.19 10.19
CA THR A 531 -13.51 1.97 10.25
C THR A 531 -13.87 2.58 8.90
N VAL A 532 -15.18 2.76 8.67
CA VAL A 532 -15.75 3.52 7.56
C VAL A 532 -16.23 4.91 8.00
N TYR A 533 -15.94 5.31 9.25
CA TYR A 533 -16.35 6.59 9.79
C TYR A 533 -15.89 7.74 8.91
N LYS A 534 -16.81 8.61 8.51
CA LYS A 534 -16.58 9.78 7.66
C LYS A 534 -15.82 9.47 6.34
N ILE A 535 -15.98 8.28 5.77
CA ILE A 535 -15.24 7.91 4.55
C ILE A 535 -15.79 8.61 3.31
N GLU A 536 -17.08 8.97 3.32
CA GLU A 536 -17.77 9.68 2.23
C GLU A 536 -17.65 11.21 2.37
N GLU A 537 -17.21 11.71 3.54
CA GLU A 537 -17.02 13.15 3.75
C GLU A 537 -15.73 13.62 3.06
N GLU A 538 -15.86 14.71 2.28
CA GLU A 538 -14.75 15.35 1.58
C GLU A 538 -14.25 16.55 2.38
N GLY A 539 -12.94 16.69 2.54
CA GLY A 539 -12.31 17.82 3.22
C GLY A 539 -10.88 17.51 3.66
N ASN A 540 -10.04 18.53 3.71
CA ASN A 540 -8.64 18.38 4.12
C ASN A 540 -8.50 17.98 5.59
N ASN A 541 -9.47 18.39 6.43
CA ASN A 541 -9.43 18.16 7.87
C ASN A 541 -10.14 16.87 8.31
N VAL A 542 -10.85 16.17 7.41
CA VAL A 542 -11.61 14.96 7.75
C VAL A 542 -10.70 13.86 8.31
N ASP A 543 -9.51 13.70 7.75
CA ASP A 543 -8.57 12.68 8.22
C ASP A 543 -8.04 13.03 9.62
N GLU A 544 -7.81 14.30 9.91
CA GLU A 544 -7.42 14.79 11.24
C GLU A 544 -8.56 14.66 12.24
N GLU A 545 -9.79 14.97 11.84
CA GLU A 545 -10.98 14.76 12.67
C GLU A 545 -11.17 13.29 13.04
N VAL A 546 -10.98 12.36 12.08
CA VAL A 546 -11.07 10.92 12.33
C VAL A 546 -9.97 10.45 13.27
N GLN A 547 -8.74 10.94 13.10
CA GLN A 547 -7.62 10.62 14.01
C GLN A 547 -7.83 11.21 15.41
N THR A 548 -8.40 12.40 15.51
CA THR A 548 -8.77 13.03 16.79
C THR A 548 -9.87 12.25 17.49
N ALA A 549 -10.87 11.79 16.74
CA ALA A 549 -11.93 10.93 17.26
C ALA A 549 -11.36 9.58 17.73
N LEU A 550 -10.44 8.99 16.96
CA LEU A 550 -9.72 7.77 17.33
C LEU A 550 -8.93 7.98 18.66
N PHE A 551 -8.15 9.07 18.74
CA PHE A 551 -7.42 9.42 19.96
C PHE A 551 -8.36 9.56 21.15
N THR A 552 -9.49 10.23 20.98
CA THR A 552 -10.48 10.46 22.05
C THR A 552 -11.06 9.14 22.55
N GLY A 553 -11.44 8.23 21.65
CA GLY A 553 -11.98 6.92 22.02
C GLY A 553 -10.93 5.98 22.64
N LEU A 554 -9.66 6.18 22.33
CA LEU A 554 -8.56 5.39 22.89
C LEU A 554 -7.95 5.97 24.15
N LYS A 555 -8.32 7.18 24.58
CA LYS A 555 -7.68 7.92 25.66
C LYS A 555 -7.57 7.12 26.98
N GLY A 556 -8.54 6.26 27.27
CA GLY A 556 -8.54 5.40 28.47
C GLY A 556 -7.54 4.24 28.43
N TYR A 557 -6.98 3.93 27.26
CA TYR A 557 -6.03 2.82 27.02
C TYR A 557 -4.61 3.32 26.75
N LEU A 558 -4.43 4.66 26.62
CA LEU A 558 -3.14 5.28 26.38
C LEU A 558 -2.47 5.63 27.72
N SER A 559 -1.15 5.77 27.75
CA SER A 559 -0.41 6.16 28.95
C SER A 559 -0.80 7.56 29.43
N GLU A 560 -0.65 7.80 30.74
CA GLU A 560 -0.85 9.10 31.34
C GLU A 560 0.07 10.15 30.70
N GLY A 561 -0.52 11.25 30.20
CA GLY A 561 0.21 12.31 29.50
C GLY A 561 0.30 12.16 27.97
N ALA A 562 -0.33 11.13 27.38
CA ALA A 562 -0.42 11.04 25.93
C ALA A 562 -1.21 12.23 25.34
N THR A 563 -0.62 12.92 24.38
CA THR A 563 -1.22 14.03 23.65
C THR A 563 -1.57 13.60 22.23
N TYR A 564 -2.50 14.31 21.59
CA TYR A 564 -2.82 14.02 20.19
C TYR A 564 -1.58 14.13 19.28
N ASN A 565 -0.69 15.08 19.54
CA ASN A 565 0.54 15.22 18.75
C ASN A 565 1.49 14.03 18.90
N SER A 566 1.58 13.43 20.09
CA SER A 566 2.38 12.21 20.30
C SER A 566 1.72 10.97 19.72
N PHE A 567 0.43 11.01 19.44
CA PHE A 567 -0.34 9.90 18.88
C PHE A 567 -0.38 9.89 17.34
N LYS A 568 -0.11 11.04 16.69
CA LYS A 568 -0.11 11.17 15.22
C LYS A 568 0.86 10.20 14.54
N PRO A 569 0.57 9.76 13.31
CA PRO A 569 1.50 8.96 12.52
C PRO A 569 2.82 9.70 12.30
N GLY A 570 3.95 9.00 12.50
CA GLY A 570 5.28 9.57 12.25
C GLY A 570 5.91 10.35 13.40
N TYR A 571 5.19 10.58 14.52
CA TYR A 571 5.81 11.17 15.70
C TYR A 571 6.78 10.18 16.36
N GLN A 572 8.05 10.54 16.44
CA GLN A 572 9.07 9.81 17.20
C GLN A 572 9.84 10.77 18.11
N LYS A 573 9.78 10.51 19.40
CA LYS A 573 10.74 11.05 20.35
C LYS A 573 11.77 9.96 20.64
N GLU A 574 13.06 10.23 20.43
CA GLU A 574 14.13 9.27 20.70
C GLU A 574 13.97 8.69 22.11
N GLY A 575 13.92 7.36 22.21
CA GLY A 575 13.93 6.63 23.49
C GLY A 575 12.57 6.31 24.11
N THR A 576 11.44 6.57 23.45
CA THR A 576 10.12 6.22 23.98
C THR A 576 9.36 5.28 23.03
N THR A 577 9.05 4.07 23.50
CA THR A 577 8.04 3.19 22.91
C THR A 577 6.65 3.73 23.25
N THR A 578 6.25 4.82 22.63
CA THR A 578 5.01 5.51 23.01
C THR A 578 3.83 5.06 22.17
N ASN A 579 2.66 5.07 22.80
CA ASN A 579 1.35 4.93 22.20
C ASN A 579 1.19 5.82 20.98
N ALA A 580 1.13 5.25 19.78
CA ALA A 580 1.04 5.99 18.55
C ALA A 580 0.39 5.18 17.42
N ILE A 581 -0.10 5.90 16.43
CA ILE A 581 -0.48 5.31 15.14
C ILE A 581 0.80 4.90 14.41
N MET A 582 1.02 3.59 14.29
CA MET A 582 2.19 3.01 13.63
C MET A 582 2.09 3.04 12.13
N SER A 583 0.89 2.80 11.61
CA SER A 583 0.57 2.92 10.18
C SER A 583 -0.92 3.18 9.99
N TYR A 584 -1.26 3.78 8.87
CA TYR A 584 -2.65 3.84 8.42
C TYR A 584 -2.77 3.71 6.91
N ILE A 585 -3.91 3.17 6.49
CA ILE A 585 -4.31 3.05 5.10
C ILE A 585 -5.69 3.69 4.97
N LYS A 586 -5.86 4.53 3.94
CA LYS A 586 -7.14 5.11 3.53
C LYS A 586 -7.40 4.71 2.08
N VAL A 587 -8.59 4.21 1.80
CA VAL A 587 -9.07 3.92 0.44
C VAL A 587 -10.48 4.44 0.31
N GLU A 588 -10.73 5.28 -0.69
CA GLU A 588 -12.10 5.75 -0.97
C GLU A 588 -12.95 4.62 -1.59
N PRO A 589 -14.29 4.60 -1.36
CA PRO A 589 -15.18 3.55 -1.87
C PRO A 589 -15.14 3.40 -3.40
N THR A 590 -15.05 4.50 -4.14
CA THR A 590 -14.93 4.50 -5.61
C THR A 590 -13.70 3.75 -6.09
N ILE A 591 -12.55 3.97 -5.42
CA ILE A 591 -11.31 3.29 -5.74
C ILE A 591 -11.35 1.82 -5.32
N ALA A 592 -12.01 1.50 -4.20
CA ALA A 592 -12.21 0.13 -3.78
C ALA A 592 -13.00 -0.68 -4.84
N ASP A 593 -14.01 -0.08 -5.45
CA ASP A 593 -14.78 -0.72 -6.53
C ASP A 593 -13.97 -0.87 -7.83
N ASP A 594 -13.13 0.11 -8.17
CA ASP A 594 -12.19 0.01 -9.31
C ASP A 594 -11.15 -1.10 -9.08
N ILE A 595 -10.62 -1.23 -7.86
CA ILE A 595 -9.70 -2.29 -7.48
C ILE A 595 -10.36 -3.67 -7.59
N LYS A 596 -11.60 -3.84 -7.10
CA LYS A 596 -12.36 -5.10 -7.25
C LYS A 596 -12.53 -5.48 -8.72
N THR A 597 -12.98 -4.52 -9.52
CA THR A 597 -13.21 -4.73 -10.95
C THR A 597 -11.92 -5.12 -11.67
N SER A 598 -10.83 -4.41 -11.40
CA SER A 598 -9.50 -4.71 -11.94
C SER A 598 -9.00 -6.09 -11.50
N ALA A 599 -9.23 -6.49 -10.24
CA ALA A 599 -8.87 -7.80 -9.72
C ALA A 599 -9.60 -8.93 -10.45
N VAL A 600 -10.91 -8.77 -10.71
CA VAL A 600 -11.70 -9.73 -11.49
C VAL A 600 -11.15 -9.86 -12.91
N TYR A 601 -10.89 -8.73 -13.59
CA TYR A 601 -10.30 -8.74 -14.93
C TYR A 601 -8.89 -9.36 -14.94
N ALA A 602 -8.07 -9.11 -13.93
CA ALA A 602 -6.74 -9.70 -13.82
C ALA A 602 -6.80 -11.22 -13.70
N VAL A 603 -7.67 -11.76 -12.84
CA VAL A 603 -7.82 -13.22 -12.64
C VAL A 603 -8.36 -13.88 -13.89
N PHE A 604 -9.48 -13.42 -14.45
CA PHE A 604 -10.04 -14.03 -15.66
C PHE A 604 -9.16 -13.80 -16.90
N GLY A 605 -8.56 -12.64 -17.02
CA GLY A 605 -7.59 -12.32 -18.08
C GLY A 605 -6.36 -13.23 -18.03
N SER A 606 -5.83 -13.49 -16.83
CA SER A 606 -4.71 -14.43 -16.66
C SER A 606 -5.07 -15.85 -17.07
N LEU A 607 -6.24 -16.34 -16.68
CA LEU A 607 -6.73 -17.67 -17.07
C LEU A 607 -6.89 -17.77 -18.59
N LEU A 608 -7.41 -16.74 -19.25
CA LEU A 608 -7.57 -16.70 -20.70
C LEU A 608 -6.21 -16.67 -21.42
N ILE A 609 -5.30 -15.80 -21.00
CA ILE A 609 -3.96 -15.67 -21.60
C ILE A 609 -3.20 -16.99 -21.48
N VAL A 610 -3.25 -17.60 -20.30
CA VAL A 610 -2.63 -18.89 -20.05
C VAL A 610 -3.28 -20.00 -20.89
N PHE A 611 -4.61 -20.03 -20.98
CA PHE A 611 -5.31 -20.97 -21.86
C PHE A 611 -4.82 -20.86 -23.30
N LEU A 612 -4.73 -19.64 -23.83
CA LEU A 612 -4.25 -19.39 -25.19
C LEU A 612 -2.79 -19.77 -25.37
N TYR A 613 -1.93 -19.43 -24.41
CA TYR A 613 -0.52 -19.81 -24.43
C TYR A 613 -0.35 -21.34 -24.51
N ILE A 614 -1.02 -22.09 -23.63
CA ILE A 614 -0.95 -23.56 -23.61
C ILE A 614 -1.54 -24.16 -24.90
N LEU A 615 -2.62 -23.56 -25.44
CA LEU A 615 -3.21 -23.98 -26.70
C LEU A 615 -2.24 -23.82 -27.85
N LEU A 616 -1.55 -22.71 -27.94
CA LEU A 616 -0.53 -22.46 -28.97
C LEU A 616 0.67 -23.41 -28.82
N ARG A 617 1.09 -23.65 -27.58
CA ARG A 617 2.28 -24.45 -27.27
C ARG A 617 2.08 -25.94 -27.51
N PHE A 618 0.95 -26.50 -27.06
CA PHE A 618 0.67 -27.94 -27.16
C PHE A 618 -0.23 -28.28 -28.31
N ARG A 619 -0.87 -27.32 -28.98
CA ARG A 619 -1.75 -27.48 -30.14
C ARG A 619 -2.91 -28.48 -29.94
N LYS A 620 -3.30 -28.75 -28.67
CA LYS A 620 -4.41 -29.63 -28.28
C LYS A 620 -5.21 -29.00 -27.18
N ILE A 621 -6.50 -28.79 -27.39
CA ILE A 621 -7.43 -28.18 -26.42
C ILE A 621 -7.46 -28.94 -25.10
N SER A 622 -7.25 -30.29 -25.12
CA SER A 622 -7.27 -31.08 -23.86
C SER A 622 -6.20 -30.68 -22.88
N PHE A 623 -5.02 -30.25 -23.32
CA PHE A 623 -3.95 -29.75 -22.43
C PHE A 623 -4.33 -28.42 -21.82
N SER A 624 -4.83 -27.47 -22.63
CA SER A 624 -5.27 -26.15 -22.12
C SER A 624 -6.43 -26.27 -21.13
N LEU A 625 -7.41 -27.12 -21.45
CA LEU A 625 -8.56 -27.35 -20.57
C LEU A 625 -8.16 -27.98 -19.25
N GLY A 626 -7.26 -28.98 -19.28
CA GLY A 626 -6.73 -29.62 -18.07
C GLY A 626 -6.00 -28.61 -17.18
N ALA A 627 -5.15 -27.77 -17.74
CA ALA A 627 -4.40 -26.76 -17.02
C ALA A 627 -5.31 -25.70 -16.39
N VAL A 628 -6.23 -25.10 -17.18
CA VAL A 628 -7.09 -24.01 -16.68
C VAL A 628 -8.08 -24.50 -15.62
N ILE A 629 -8.65 -25.70 -15.78
CA ILE A 629 -9.55 -26.27 -14.74
C ILE A 629 -8.77 -26.54 -13.45
N ALA A 630 -7.51 -27.01 -13.54
CA ALA A 630 -6.69 -27.22 -12.34
C ALA A 630 -6.38 -25.90 -11.64
N VAL A 631 -6.02 -24.85 -12.36
CA VAL A 631 -5.78 -23.54 -11.77
C VAL A 631 -7.05 -22.97 -11.14
N PHE A 632 -8.19 -23.09 -11.81
CA PHE A 632 -9.47 -22.65 -11.27
C PHE A 632 -9.83 -23.40 -9.98
N HIS A 633 -9.58 -24.71 -9.96
CA HIS A 633 -9.69 -25.55 -8.76
C HIS A 633 -8.81 -25.01 -7.61
N ASP A 634 -7.55 -24.67 -7.89
CA ASP A 634 -6.60 -24.21 -6.90
C ASP A 634 -7.05 -22.88 -6.29
N VAL A 635 -7.48 -21.95 -7.13
CA VAL A 635 -8.03 -20.66 -6.68
C VAL A 635 -9.26 -20.83 -5.79
N LEU A 636 -10.20 -21.71 -6.19
CA LEU A 636 -11.40 -21.96 -5.38
C LEU A 636 -11.07 -22.59 -4.02
N ILE A 637 -10.09 -23.47 -3.95
CA ILE A 637 -9.66 -24.06 -2.67
C ILE A 637 -9.02 -23.01 -1.77
N VAL A 638 -8.13 -22.14 -2.30
CA VAL A 638 -7.52 -21.07 -1.50
C VAL A 638 -8.59 -20.13 -0.96
N LEU A 639 -9.54 -19.69 -1.79
CA LEU A 639 -10.67 -18.85 -1.36
C LEU A 639 -11.53 -19.55 -0.30
N GLY A 640 -11.84 -20.83 -0.50
CA GLY A 640 -12.61 -21.63 0.45
C GLY A 640 -11.94 -21.73 1.81
N ILE A 641 -10.63 -22.00 1.83
CA ILE A 641 -9.83 -22.10 3.06
C ILE A 641 -9.79 -20.74 3.77
N PHE A 642 -9.63 -19.64 3.04
CA PHE A 642 -9.69 -18.31 3.63
C PHE A 642 -11.05 -18.02 4.27
N SER A 643 -12.15 -18.37 3.59
CA SER A 643 -13.51 -18.23 4.15
C SER A 643 -13.73 -19.05 5.41
N ILE A 644 -13.18 -20.26 5.49
CA ILE A 644 -13.35 -21.15 6.66
C ILE A 644 -12.50 -20.70 7.84
N LEU A 645 -11.25 -20.30 7.58
CA LEU A 645 -10.24 -20.15 8.63
C LEU A 645 -10.11 -18.73 9.19
N TYR A 646 -10.60 -17.67 8.50
CA TYR A 646 -10.32 -16.28 8.91
C TYR A 646 -10.78 -15.92 10.34
N LYS A 647 -11.75 -16.66 10.89
CA LYS A 647 -12.22 -16.47 12.27
C LYS A 647 -11.36 -17.17 13.32
N PHE A 648 -10.58 -18.17 12.92
CA PHE A 648 -9.84 -19.04 13.83
C PHE A 648 -8.35 -18.73 13.86
N MET A 649 -7.81 -18.11 12.81
CA MET A 649 -6.38 -17.81 12.72
C MET A 649 -6.01 -16.56 13.52
N PRO A 650 -4.86 -16.60 14.22
CA PRO A 650 -4.40 -15.48 15.06
C PRO A 650 -3.80 -14.32 14.25
N PHE A 651 -3.66 -14.45 12.92
CA PHE A 651 -3.14 -13.43 12.03
C PHE A 651 -4.23 -12.92 11.07
N ASP A 652 -3.98 -11.80 10.43
CA ASP A 652 -4.94 -11.18 9.52
C ASP A 652 -5.05 -11.95 8.20
N MET A 653 -6.28 -12.35 7.86
CA MET A 653 -6.64 -13.06 6.62
C MET A 653 -7.61 -12.25 5.77
N GLU A 654 -7.39 -10.94 5.69
CA GLU A 654 -8.19 -10.08 4.84
C GLU A 654 -7.90 -10.32 3.36
N ILE A 655 -8.97 -10.28 2.56
CA ILE A 655 -8.87 -10.27 1.11
C ILE A 655 -8.72 -8.82 0.66
N GLY A 656 -7.52 -8.46 0.27
CA GLY A 656 -7.13 -7.17 -0.27
C GLY A 656 -6.30 -7.35 -1.53
N GLN A 657 -5.65 -6.30 -1.97
CA GLN A 657 -4.77 -6.33 -3.15
C GLN A 657 -3.66 -7.37 -3.02
N SER A 658 -3.02 -7.48 -1.85
CA SER A 658 -1.96 -8.47 -1.60
C SER A 658 -2.46 -9.90 -1.78
N PHE A 659 -3.71 -10.20 -1.37
CA PHE A 659 -4.30 -11.52 -1.58
C PHE A 659 -4.50 -11.82 -3.07
N ILE A 660 -4.93 -10.84 -3.88
CA ILE A 660 -5.05 -11.02 -5.34
C ILE A 660 -3.68 -11.28 -5.97
N ALA A 661 -2.64 -10.60 -5.50
CA ALA A 661 -1.27 -10.90 -5.92
C ALA A 661 -0.86 -12.35 -5.60
N ALA A 662 -1.24 -12.85 -4.40
CA ALA A 662 -1.01 -14.25 -4.05
C ALA A 662 -1.75 -15.20 -5.00
N ILE A 663 -3.04 -14.96 -5.28
CA ILE A 663 -3.84 -15.78 -6.21
C ILE A 663 -3.20 -15.81 -7.60
N LEU A 664 -2.85 -14.67 -8.16
CA LEU A 664 -2.21 -14.61 -9.48
C LEU A 664 -0.84 -15.32 -9.47
N THR A 665 -0.10 -15.23 -8.40
CA THR A 665 1.18 -15.94 -8.25
C THR A 665 0.96 -17.46 -8.18
N VAL A 666 -0.05 -17.92 -7.45
CA VAL A 666 -0.45 -19.34 -7.39
C VAL A 666 -0.85 -19.85 -8.76
N VAL A 667 -1.59 -19.04 -9.56
CA VAL A 667 -1.91 -19.35 -10.97
C VAL A 667 -0.63 -19.62 -11.76
N GLY A 668 0.37 -18.73 -11.69
CA GLY A 668 1.64 -18.88 -12.38
C GLY A 668 2.43 -20.11 -11.92
N TYR A 669 2.50 -20.31 -10.60
CA TYR A 669 3.25 -21.42 -10.00
C TYR A 669 2.63 -22.79 -10.29
N SER A 670 1.32 -22.97 -10.13
CA SER A 670 0.62 -24.21 -10.42
C SER A 670 0.77 -24.65 -11.88
N LEU A 671 0.81 -23.68 -12.78
CA LEU A 671 1.04 -23.93 -14.19
C LEU A 671 2.46 -24.40 -14.52
N ASN A 672 3.46 -23.93 -13.78
CA ASN A 672 4.84 -24.33 -13.96
C ASN A 672 4.98 -25.86 -13.91
N ASP A 673 4.49 -26.51 -12.86
CA ASP A 673 4.52 -27.94 -12.72
C ASP A 673 3.65 -28.65 -13.78
N THR A 674 2.45 -28.13 -14.05
CA THR A 674 1.52 -28.70 -15.03
C THR A 674 2.13 -28.73 -16.44
N VAL A 675 2.77 -27.62 -16.87
CA VAL A 675 3.39 -27.50 -18.20
C VAL A 675 4.52 -28.52 -18.38
N VAL A 676 5.36 -28.70 -17.34
CA VAL A 676 6.47 -29.65 -17.45
C VAL A 676 6.00 -31.10 -17.44
N ILE A 677 4.96 -31.41 -16.64
CA ILE A 677 4.30 -32.73 -16.70
C ILE A 677 3.74 -32.96 -18.10
N PHE A 678 3.08 -31.98 -18.69
CA PHE A 678 2.50 -32.10 -20.03
C PHE A 678 3.58 -32.25 -21.11
N ASP A 679 4.70 -31.54 -20.98
CA ASP A 679 5.84 -31.73 -21.89
C ASP A 679 6.41 -33.15 -21.79
N ARG A 680 6.51 -33.70 -20.59
CA ARG A 680 6.95 -35.07 -20.33
C ARG A 680 5.98 -36.11 -20.91
N ILE A 681 4.67 -35.90 -20.78
CA ILE A 681 3.66 -36.78 -21.40
C ILE A 681 3.81 -36.77 -22.91
N ARG A 682 4.02 -35.59 -23.52
CA ARG A 682 4.26 -35.46 -24.97
C ARG A 682 5.53 -36.16 -25.41
N GLU A 683 6.61 -36.04 -24.65
CA GLU A 683 7.89 -36.74 -24.90
C GLU A 683 7.68 -38.26 -24.87
N PHE A 684 7.06 -38.80 -23.81
CA PHE A 684 6.81 -40.23 -23.68
C PHE A 684 5.89 -40.76 -24.76
N ALA A 685 4.84 -40.03 -25.11
CA ALA A 685 3.95 -40.41 -26.22
C ALA A 685 4.68 -40.47 -27.56
N GLY A 686 5.69 -39.64 -27.81
CA GLY A 686 6.53 -39.66 -28.98
C GLY A 686 7.53 -40.83 -29.01
N ILE A 687 8.07 -41.21 -27.84
CA ILE A 687 9.06 -42.28 -27.73
C ILE A 687 8.37 -43.67 -27.67
N HIS A 688 7.31 -43.80 -26.87
CA HIS A 688 6.64 -45.10 -26.58
C HIS A 688 5.33 -45.24 -27.35
N THR A 689 5.40 -45.21 -28.67
CA THR A 689 4.21 -45.26 -29.55
C THR A 689 3.38 -46.56 -29.43
N LYS A 690 3.96 -47.62 -28.88
CA LYS A 690 3.29 -48.92 -28.71
C LYS A 690 2.58 -49.06 -27.36
N TRP A 691 2.82 -48.17 -26.39
CA TRP A 691 2.19 -48.26 -25.05
C TRP A 691 0.76 -47.74 -25.11
N ALA A 692 -0.08 -48.27 -24.20
CA ALA A 692 -1.40 -47.67 -23.98
C ALA A 692 -1.25 -46.22 -23.49
N TYR A 693 -2.11 -45.32 -23.95
CA TYR A 693 -1.99 -43.89 -23.59
C TYR A 693 -2.09 -43.67 -22.07
N SER A 694 -2.88 -44.51 -21.35
CA SER A 694 -2.91 -44.47 -19.89
C SER A 694 -1.57 -44.85 -19.25
N GLU A 695 -0.88 -45.84 -19.81
CA GLU A 695 0.44 -46.25 -19.36
C GLU A 695 1.50 -45.15 -19.60
N VAL A 696 1.44 -44.53 -20.79
CA VAL A 696 2.29 -43.36 -21.12
C VAL A 696 2.12 -42.26 -20.08
N VAL A 697 0.87 -41.93 -19.73
CA VAL A 697 0.57 -40.84 -18.78
C VAL A 697 1.04 -41.21 -17.35
N ASP A 698 0.74 -42.42 -16.85
CA ASP A 698 1.14 -42.83 -15.50
C ASP A 698 2.67 -42.93 -15.36
N LYS A 699 3.36 -43.41 -16.37
CA LYS A 699 4.84 -43.49 -16.40
C LYS A 699 5.48 -42.09 -16.50
N ALA A 700 4.92 -41.20 -17.30
CA ALA A 700 5.38 -39.81 -17.38
C ALA A 700 5.24 -39.09 -16.02
N LEU A 701 4.07 -39.20 -15.37
CA LEU A 701 3.83 -38.67 -14.02
C LEU A 701 4.82 -39.23 -12.98
N SER A 702 4.99 -40.58 -12.97
CA SER A 702 5.92 -41.22 -12.04
C SER A 702 7.36 -40.75 -12.25
N SER A 703 7.76 -40.48 -13.49
CA SER A 703 9.12 -39.99 -13.82
C SER A 703 9.37 -38.53 -13.43
N THR A 704 8.31 -37.71 -13.28
CA THR A 704 8.42 -36.29 -12.88
C THR A 704 8.24 -36.07 -11.39
N LEU A 705 7.78 -37.07 -10.63
CA LEU A 705 7.40 -36.96 -9.24
C LEU A 705 8.55 -36.42 -8.36
N GLY A 706 9.75 -36.97 -8.50
CA GLY A 706 10.92 -36.53 -7.72
C GLY A 706 11.28 -35.08 -7.95
N ARG A 707 11.15 -34.61 -9.20
CA ARG A 707 11.34 -33.21 -9.54
C ARG A 707 10.24 -32.34 -8.93
N THR A 708 8.96 -32.65 -9.17
CA THR A 708 7.81 -31.88 -8.68
C THR A 708 7.86 -31.73 -7.17
N ILE A 709 8.19 -32.80 -6.41
CA ILE A 709 8.33 -32.70 -4.95
C ILE A 709 9.50 -31.80 -4.56
N ASN A 710 10.66 -31.90 -5.23
CA ASN A 710 11.82 -31.08 -4.87
C ASN A 710 11.58 -29.58 -5.14
N THR A 711 10.99 -29.24 -6.28
CA THR A 711 10.68 -27.83 -6.63
C THR A 711 9.65 -27.25 -5.66
N SER A 712 8.58 -27.99 -5.37
CA SER A 712 7.58 -27.54 -4.40
C SER A 712 8.14 -27.45 -2.99
N LEU A 713 9.01 -28.36 -2.58
CA LEU A 713 9.61 -28.37 -1.25
C LEU A 713 10.57 -27.19 -1.06
N THR A 714 11.43 -26.87 -2.06
CA THR A 714 12.32 -25.72 -1.95
C THR A 714 11.56 -24.41 -1.83
N THR A 715 10.50 -24.23 -2.62
CA THR A 715 9.62 -23.07 -2.55
C THR A 715 8.84 -23.03 -1.23
N LEU A 716 8.34 -24.18 -0.76
CA LEU A 716 7.63 -24.27 0.51
C LEU A 716 8.53 -23.95 1.71
N LEU A 717 9.78 -24.41 1.72
CA LEU A 717 10.75 -24.08 2.78
C LEU A 717 10.98 -22.57 2.89
N VAL A 718 11.10 -21.90 1.75
CA VAL A 718 11.25 -20.44 1.68
C VAL A 718 10.01 -19.76 2.23
N MET A 719 8.83 -20.16 1.79
CA MET A 719 7.56 -19.55 2.24
C MET A 719 7.31 -19.80 3.73
N LEU A 720 7.63 -20.97 4.24
CA LEU A 720 7.51 -21.29 5.68
C LEU A 720 8.47 -20.43 6.53
N ALA A 721 9.68 -20.19 6.07
CA ALA A 721 10.61 -19.31 6.76
C ALA A 721 10.03 -17.88 6.88
N ILE A 722 9.45 -17.35 5.80
CA ILE A 722 8.84 -16.03 5.83
C ILE A 722 7.55 -16.03 6.67
N PHE A 723 6.71 -17.04 6.55
CA PHE A 723 5.47 -17.16 7.32
C PHE A 723 5.75 -17.16 8.82
N THR A 724 6.83 -17.81 9.24
CA THR A 724 7.17 -17.97 10.67
C THR A 724 7.94 -16.76 11.22
N PHE A 725 8.87 -16.19 10.47
CA PHE A 725 9.79 -15.17 10.93
C PHE A 725 9.58 -13.80 10.25
N GLY A 726 8.76 -13.73 9.21
CA GLY A 726 8.37 -12.48 8.57
C GLY A 726 7.30 -11.74 9.38
N GLY A 727 7.20 -10.44 9.13
CA GLY A 727 6.24 -9.57 9.82
C GLY A 727 4.77 -9.96 9.55
N ASP A 728 3.90 -9.56 10.47
CA ASP A 728 2.46 -9.85 10.36
C ASP A 728 1.81 -9.27 9.11
N SER A 729 2.34 -8.17 8.60
CA SER A 729 1.87 -7.52 7.36
C SER A 729 1.86 -8.45 6.13
N ILE A 730 2.77 -9.43 6.09
CA ILE A 730 2.91 -10.37 4.95
C ILE A 730 2.45 -11.80 5.29
N ARG A 731 2.10 -12.08 6.55
CA ARG A 731 1.77 -13.44 7.00
C ARG A 731 0.56 -14.02 6.30
N GLY A 732 -0.54 -13.26 6.17
CA GLY A 732 -1.73 -13.70 5.43
C GLY A 732 -1.45 -13.95 3.94
N PHE A 733 -0.65 -13.10 3.32
CA PHE A 733 -0.18 -13.27 1.94
C PHE A 733 0.65 -14.56 1.78
N MET A 734 1.61 -14.81 2.69
CA MET A 734 2.41 -16.04 2.68
C MET A 734 1.57 -17.30 2.90
N PHE A 735 0.58 -17.22 3.77
CA PHE A 735 -0.34 -18.34 4.00
C PHE A 735 -1.12 -18.71 2.74
N ALA A 736 -1.62 -17.72 1.98
CA ALA A 736 -2.27 -17.96 0.69
C ALA A 736 -1.34 -18.68 -0.30
N LEU A 737 -0.09 -18.23 -0.39
CA LEU A 737 0.92 -18.85 -1.25
C LEU A 737 1.28 -20.27 -0.82
N ILE A 738 1.45 -20.53 0.48
CA ILE A 738 1.75 -21.87 1.01
C ILE A 738 0.64 -22.86 0.61
N ILE A 739 -0.62 -22.47 0.86
CA ILE A 739 -1.77 -23.29 0.45
C ILE A 739 -1.79 -23.48 -1.06
N GLY A 740 -1.57 -22.40 -1.81
CA GLY A 740 -1.53 -22.43 -3.26
C GLY A 740 -0.47 -23.38 -3.83
N VAL A 741 0.75 -23.39 -3.27
CA VAL A 741 1.83 -24.30 -3.68
C VAL A 741 1.47 -25.76 -3.36
N ILE A 742 0.95 -26.05 -2.18
CA ILE A 742 0.55 -27.41 -1.78
C ILE A 742 -0.57 -27.91 -2.69
N VAL A 743 -1.61 -27.12 -2.89
CA VAL A 743 -2.77 -27.45 -3.70
C VAL A 743 -2.38 -27.54 -5.18
N GLY A 744 -1.54 -26.62 -5.70
CA GLY A 744 -1.05 -26.60 -7.08
C GLY A 744 -0.19 -27.82 -7.43
N THR A 745 0.65 -28.26 -6.49
CA THR A 745 1.42 -29.51 -6.63
C THR A 745 0.50 -30.73 -6.71
N TYR A 746 -0.52 -30.79 -5.85
CA TYR A 746 -1.53 -31.82 -5.89
C TYR A 746 -2.33 -31.77 -7.21
N SER A 747 -2.81 -30.63 -7.60
CA SER A 747 -3.71 -30.46 -8.74
C SER A 747 -3.03 -30.78 -10.07
N SER A 748 -1.74 -30.49 -10.24
CA SER A 748 -0.97 -30.85 -11.42
C SER A 748 -0.94 -32.35 -11.69
N LEU A 749 -0.82 -33.17 -10.62
CA LEU A 749 -0.78 -34.62 -10.70
C LEU A 749 -2.17 -35.26 -10.77
N PHE A 750 -3.13 -34.80 -9.95
CA PHE A 750 -4.40 -35.47 -9.70
C PHE A 750 -5.63 -34.78 -10.30
N VAL A 751 -5.49 -33.56 -10.86
CA VAL A 751 -6.59 -32.81 -11.47
C VAL A 751 -6.27 -32.49 -12.93
N ALA A 752 -5.20 -31.72 -13.20
CA ALA A 752 -4.83 -31.27 -14.54
C ALA A 752 -4.62 -32.44 -15.52
N THR A 753 -3.76 -33.38 -15.13
CA THR A 753 -3.39 -34.52 -15.98
C THR A 753 -4.55 -35.50 -16.19
N PRO A 754 -5.33 -35.91 -15.19
CA PRO A 754 -6.52 -36.72 -15.40
C PRO A 754 -7.59 -36.07 -16.28
N ILE A 755 -7.86 -34.76 -16.11
CA ILE A 755 -8.80 -34.03 -16.98
C ILE A 755 -8.31 -33.97 -18.42
N MET A 756 -7.02 -33.69 -18.63
CA MET A 756 -6.39 -33.73 -19.95
C MET A 756 -6.57 -35.13 -20.58
N TYR A 757 -6.35 -36.20 -19.83
CA TYR A 757 -6.52 -37.57 -20.32
C TYR A 757 -7.97 -37.89 -20.67
N ASP A 758 -8.93 -37.60 -19.79
CA ASP A 758 -10.35 -37.91 -20.00
C ASP A 758 -10.94 -37.11 -21.20
N THR A 759 -10.53 -35.84 -21.39
CA THR A 759 -10.94 -35.01 -22.51
C THR A 759 -10.30 -35.46 -23.85
N SER A 760 -9.07 -36.00 -23.82
CA SER A 760 -8.42 -36.57 -24.97
C SER A 760 -9.12 -37.85 -25.43
N LYS A 761 -9.46 -38.74 -24.50
CA LYS A 761 -10.13 -40.03 -24.75
C LYS A 761 -11.54 -39.85 -25.30
N ARG A 762 -12.28 -38.86 -24.84
CA ARG A 762 -13.63 -38.54 -25.32
C ARG A 762 -13.62 -38.10 -26.78
N LYS A 763 -12.58 -37.41 -27.26
CA LYS A 763 -12.43 -37.01 -28.66
C LYS A 763 -12.15 -38.23 -29.60
N GLU A 764 -11.38 -39.21 -29.12
CA GLU A 764 -11.14 -40.44 -29.89
C GLU A 764 -12.40 -41.31 -30.00
N ALA A 765 -13.24 -41.34 -28.94
CA ALA A 765 -14.51 -42.07 -28.94
C ALA A 765 -15.58 -41.40 -29.83
N ILE A 766 -15.54 -40.09 -30.05
CA ILE A 766 -16.45 -39.35 -30.93
C ILE A 766 -16.03 -39.45 -32.40
N LYS A 767 -14.73 -39.71 -32.68
CA LYS A 767 -14.22 -39.92 -34.05
C LYS A 767 -14.36 -41.34 -34.55
N LYS A 768 -14.66 -42.33 -33.73
CA LYS A 768 -15.09 -43.67 -34.05
C LYS A 768 -16.62 -43.75 -34.14
#